data_a6af61b4205f258d63b4ec34cc786af0
#
_entry.id   a6af61b4205f258d63b4ec34cc786af0
#
_cell.length_a   1.000
_cell.length_b   1.000
_cell.length_c   1.000
_cell.angle_alpha   90.00
_cell.angle_beta   90.00
_cell.angle_gamma   90.00
#
_symmetry.space_group_name_H-M   'P 1'
#
loop_
_entity.id
_entity.type
_entity.pdbx_description
1 polymer ?
#
loop_
_entity_poly.entity_id
_entity_poly.type
_entity_poly.pdbx_seq_one_letter_code
_entity_poly.pdbx_strand_id
1 'polypeptide(L)'
;MKIKRNFIKTGMLVLIFALLSNEMISCKDNTGSFQSERENLDGTIIDDGSTTNYVDKTTAAASAVIADDLYENFVADGTVEISFNGNTWTSKVSGITASEVSIKAVENSQSDETSAGVEIQYKGSAKLKYVLSGNYTGTVFIKNKKADAAVVLNNVNLTSADGSGPVLRFSAEDTRTFIVVPAGTTNTLTDTRLLNQSSTMYDDKKGSVYAKGALIFTGETSTKAGGTLNIVNSGYKHAVYSKDYIRIANLNLNVTVEGQTGRDCIRALNAIIVDAGNLKLIGNGTITDDESAGLRVDGEDADDDDMTVEYTAGAGFIIINGGNIDITTVAKGITAHWKSANTVIGNSQYTATANKSLLCTNYLKNTSAAKPNPFVEINGGNINVVTTGQPYEGRSDSDPSCSPEGIEAKADLTINAGTITLKTTDDSINAGGNIVINGGAIYACSSINDAIDSNGKNGITINGGVVVAIGSSGAECAFDCDNAPFTINGGYVLGLGGSNYTAPSASGKQTTLVLGGSSFGSADSSLAITDSNGKAVFVYTLPNASRELMILSSPNLKTDTSYSVKTGTTVKTGSASRFHNLYITMPSVSGGSESLSGISTTSSNSVYTDSNVGRGGFGGRGARAAGGFGGGRGGNFRNRQLPEDMPEPPEGFNGKRPNKLR
;
A
#
# COMPACT_ATOMS: atom_id res chain seq x y z
N MET A 1 -44.52 -20.30 39.99
CA MET A 1 -43.18 -20.05 40.53
C MET A 1 -42.36 -19.34 39.44
N LYS A 2 -42.15 -18.01 39.57
CA LYS A 2 -41.51 -17.14 38.59
C LYS A 2 -40.00 -17.21 38.80
N ILE A 3 -39.24 -17.50 37.75
CA ILE A 3 -37.79 -17.33 37.76
C ILE A 3 -37.43 -16.19 36.79
N LYS A 4 -36.94 -15.11 37.36
CA LYS A 4 -36.38 -13.96 36.67
C LYS A 4 -35.09 -14.38 35.93
N ARG A 5 -34.96 -14.06 34.66
CA ARG A 5 -33.65 -14.04 33.96
C ARG A 5 -33.12 -12.60 33.94
N ASN A 6 -32.00 -12.43 34.60
CA ASN A 6 -31.25 -11.20 34.63
C ASN A 6 -30.47 -10.98 33.31
N PHE A 7 -30.61 -9.79 32.79
CA PHE A 7 -29.71 -9.20 31.79
C PHE A 7 -28.32 -8.92 32.41
N ILE A 8 -27.31 -9.59 31.95
CA ILE A 8 -25.91 -9.12 32.03
C ILE A 8 -25.23 -9.72 30.79
N LYS A 9 -24.83 -8.88 29.87
CA LYS A 9 -23.62 -9.05 29.02
C LYS A 9 -23.66 -8.09 27.83
N THR A 10 -23.31 -6.87 28.08
CA THR A 10 -22.74 -6.00 27.06
C THR A 10 -21.54 -5.35 27.73
N GLY A 11 -20.35 -5.89 27.54
CA GLY A 11 -19.16 -5.32 28.16
C GLY A 11 -17.91 -6.19 28.14
N MET A 12 -17.77 -7.10 27.17
CA MET A 12 -16.55 -7.93 27.13
C MET A 12 -16.14 -8.37 25.72
N LEU A 13 -16.11 -7.45 24.79
CA LEU A 13 -15.59 -7.74 23.45
C LEU A 13 -14.58 -6.71 22.94
N VAL A 14 -14.06 -5.85 23.79
CA VAL A 14 -13.07 -4.83 23.39
C VAL A 14 -11.65 -5.16 23.90
N LEU A 15 -11.45 -6.26 24.64
CA LEU A 15 -10.16 -6.52 25.30
C LEU A 15 -9.38 -7.73 24.77
N ILE A 16 -9.76 -8.36 23.66
CA ILE A 16 -9.03 -9.53 23.11
C ILE A 16 -8.18 -9.19 21.89
N PHE A 17 -8.35 -8.03 21.25
CA PHE A 17 -7.54 -7.64 20.08
C PHE A 17 -6.17 -6.98 20.39
N ALA A 18 -5.82 -6.81 21.66
CA ALA A 18 -4.53 -6.23 22.06
C ALA A 18 -3.42 -7.26 22.32
N LEU A 19 -3.66 -8.56 22.15
CA LEU A 19 -2.72 -9.61 22.55
C LEU A 19 -2.24 -10.53 21.41
N LEU A 20 -2.65 -10.29 20.17
CA LEU A 20 -2.18 -11.12 19.03
C LEU A 20 -1.19 -10.40 18.10
N SER A 21 -0.72 -9.20 18.46
CA SER A 21 0.30 -8.49 17.67
C SER A 21 1.74 -8.76 18.10
N ASN A 22 2.01 -9.80 18.89
CA ASN A 22 3.30 -9.90 19.58
C ASN A 22 4.30 -10.94 19.03
N GLU A 23 4.03 -11.59 17.89
CA GLU A 23 5.01 -12.53 17.34
C GLU A 23 5.22 -12.43 15.83
N MET A 24 5.64 -11.26 15.34
CA MET A 24 6.47 -11.21 14.15
C MET A 24 7.94 -11.02 14.59
N ILE A 25 8.59 -12.12 14.87
CA ILE A 25 9.86 -12.17 15.60
C ILE A 25 11.06 -11.70 14.75
N SER A 26 10.97 -11.60 13.44
CA SER A 26 12.12 -11.26 12.59
C SER A 26 12.33 -9.77 12.31
N CYS A 27 11.30 -8.95 12.48
CA CYS A 27 11.36 -7.50 12.24
C CYS A 27 11.19 -6.66 13.51
N LYS A 28 11.38 -7.20 14.69
CA LYS A 28 11.42 -6.42 15.94
C LYS A 28 12.76 -5.70 16.05
N ASP A 29 12.75 -4.42 15.83
CA ASP A 29 13.78 -3.55 16.38
C ASP A 29 13.54 -3.40 17.89
N ASN A 30 14.62 -3.46 18.66
CA ASN A 30 14.59 -3.44 20.13
C ASN A 30 14.18 -2.09 20.75
N THR A 31 13.65 -1.15 19.99
CA THR A 31 13.26 0.16 20.48
C THR A 31 11.74 0.18 20.69
N GLY A 32 11.34 -0.04 21.88
CA GLY A 32 9.99 -0.31 22.39
C GLY A 32 8.84 0.63 22.10
N SER A 33 8.85 1.48 21.10
CA SER A 33 7.64 2.12 20.60
C SER A 33 7.79 2.71 19.19
N PHE A 34 6.88 2.36 18.33
CA PHE A 34 6.69 2.91 16.99
C PHE A 34 6.55 4.44 16.97
N GLN A 35 6.05 5.03 18.06
CA GLN A 35 5.85 6.47 18.17
C GLN A 35 7.14 7.25 18.46
N SER A 36 8.08 6.68 19.21
CA SER A 36 9.31 7.39 19.55
C SER A 36 10.28 7.54 18.39
N GLU A 37 10.23 6.65 17.40
CA GLU A 37 11.05 6.79 16.18
C GLU A 37 10.43 7.78 15.18
N ARG A 38 9.11 7.91 15.13
CA ARG A 38 8.44 8.95 14.35
C ARG A 38 8.80 10.36 14.84
N GLU A 39 8.85 10.57 16.16
CA GLU A 39 9.21 11.87 16.75
C GLU A 39 10.66 12.26 16.46
N ASN A 40 11.55 11.29 16.26
CA ASN A 40 12.95 11.55 15.91
C ASN A 40 13.21 11.74 14.40
N LEU A 41 12.21 11.47 13.56
CA LEU A 41 12.31 11.64 12.10
C LEU A 41 11.75 12.96 11.60
N ASP A 42 10.95 13.63 12.44
CA ASP A 42 10.29 14.88 12.06
C ASP A 42 11.32 16.04 12.00
N GLY A 43 11.76 16.31 10.78
CA GLY A 43 12.49 17.53 10.44
C GLY A 43 14.00 17.53 10.63
N THR A 44 14.61 16.61 11.37
CA THR A 44 16.04 16.70 11.71
C THR A 44 16.96 15.98 10.72
N ILE A 45 16.45 15.12 9.87
CA ILE A 45 17.24 14.41 8.85
C ILE A 45 17.49 15.27 7.62
N ILE A 46 16.63 16.26 7.38
CA ILE A 46 16.59 17.04 6.13
C ILE A 46 17.44 18.32 6.22
N ASP A 47 17.79 18.78 7.42
CA ASP A 47 18.25 20.17 7.60
C ASP A 47 19.70 20.35 8.10
N ASP A 48 20.62 19.42 7.83
CA ASP A 48 22.01 19.72 8.12
C ASP A 48 22.77 20.42 6.98
N GLY A 49 22.08 20.76 5.88
CA GLY A 49 22.62 21.59 4.79
C GLY A 49 23.95 21.14 4.19
N SER A 50 24.51 20.01 4.64
CA SER A 50 25.88 19.58 4.35
C SER A 50 25.97 18.41 3.38
N THR A 51 24.88 17.70 3.08
CA THR A 51 24.90 16.59 2.13
C THR A 51 24.14 16.93 0.86
N THR A 52 24.86 17.31 -0.11
CA THR A 52 24.45 17.81 -1.42
C THR A 52 23.65 16.83 -2.29
N ASN A 53 23.18 15.68 -1.79
CA ASN A 53 22.50 14.66 -2.58
C ASN A 53 21.14 14.21 -2.05
N TYR A 54 20.62 14.81 -0.99
CA TYR A 54 19.25 14.62 -0.56
C TYR A 54 18.35 15.64 -1.27
N VAL A 55 17.86 15.27 -2.45
CA VAL A 55 16.98 16.14 -3.21
C VAL A 55 15.56 15.94 -2.68
N ASP A 56 15.08 16.89 -1.89
CA ASP A 56 13.65 17.02 -1.64
C ASP A 56 12.96 17.46 -2.94
N LYS A 57 12.30 16.52 -3.61
CA LYS A 57 11.54 16.78 -4.84
C LYS A 57 10.08 17.10 -4.57
N THR A 58 9.70 17.49 -3.37
CA THR A 58 8.31 17.86 -3.02
C THR A 58 7.75 18.96 -3.93
N THR A 59 8.60 19.74 -4.59
CA THR A 59 8.19 20.79 -5.52
C THR A 59 7.84 20.30 -6.94
N ALA A 60 8.25 19.10 -7.34
CA ALA A 60 7.97 18.60 -8.69
C ALA A 60 6.55 18.03 -8.84
N ALA A 61 5.95 17.56 -7.76
CA ALA A 61 4.61 16.97 -7.78
C ALA A 61 3.47 18.01 -7.86
N ALA A 62 3.70 19.23 -7.39
CA ALA A 62 2.70 20.29 -7.39
C ALA A 62 2.22 20.70 -8.79
N SER A 63 2.97 20.39 -9.84
CA SER A 63 2.60 20.71 -11.23
C SER A 63 1.55 19.76 -11.84
N ALA A 64 1.20 18.68 -11.18
CA ALA A 64 0.31 17.65 -11.69
C ALA A 64 -1.15 17.78 -11.20
N VAL A 65 -1.48 18.79 -10.37
CA VAL A 65 -2.84 18.99 -9.87
C VAL A 65 -3.74 19.52 -10.99
N ILE A 66 -4.78 18.77 -11.33
CA ILE A 66 -5.80 19.20 -12.29
C ILE A 66 -6.73 20.18 -11.59
N ALA A 67 -6.92 21.36 -12.17
CA ALA A 67 -7.79 22.38 -11.58
C ALA A 67 -9.23 21.86 -11.34
N ASP A 68 -9.73 21.00 -12.21
CA ASP A 68 -11.07 20.42 -12.11
C ASP A 68 -11.22 19.40 -10.97
N ASP A 69 -10.12 18.89 -10.40
CA ASP A 69 -10.13 18.00 -9.24
C ASP A 69 -10.06 18.75 -7.91
N LEU A 70 -9.93 20.06 -7.94
CA LEU A 70 -9.92 20.90 -6.74
C LEU A 70 -11.33 21.35 -6.39
N TYR A 71 -11.82 20.99 -5.21
CA TYR A 71 -13.17 21.36 -4.77
C TYR A 71 -13.36 22.88 -4.65
N GLU A 72 -12.33 23.64 -4.29
CA GLU A 72 -12.36 25.08 -4.27
C GLU A 72 -12.67 25.73 -5.64
N ASN A 73 -12.49 24.99 -6.73
CA ASN A 73 -12.85 25.39 -8.10
C ASN A 73 -14.25 24.91 -8.53
N PHE A 74 -14.89 24.07 -7.69
CA PHE A 74 -16.24 23.57 -7.95
C PHE A 74 -17.27 24.64 -7.59
N VAL A 75 -17.91 25.23 -8.57
CA VAL A 75 -19.01 26.18 -8.38
C VAL A 75 -20.33 25.44 -8.58
N ALA A 76 -21.14 25.33 -7.53
CA ALA A 76 -22.45 24.71 -7.62
C ALA A 76 -23.49 25.70 -8.13
N ASP A 77 -24.28 25.29 -9.13
CA ASP A 77 -25.45 26.04 -9.64
C ASP A 77 -26.65 25.95 -8.68
N GLY A 78 -26.71 24.86 -7.89
CA GLY A 78 -27.77 24.64 -6.93
C GLY A 78 -27.36 23.74 -5.78
N THR A 79 -28.18 23.76 -4.72
CA THR A 79 -27.95 22.96 -3.52
C THR A 79 -29.18 22.15 -3.16
N VAL A 80 -28.98 20.88 -2.81
CA VAL A 80 -29.99 19.95 -2.27
C VAL A 80 -29.56 19.57 -0.85
N GLU A 81 -30.23 20.12 0.16
CA GLU A 81 -29.98 19.80 1.55
C GLU A 81 -30.90 18.64 1.97
N ILE A 82 -30.38 17.61 2.63
CA ILE A 82 -31.12 16.45 3.11
C ILE A 82 -30.72 16.19 4.54
N SER A 83 -31.72 16.28 5.44
CA SER A 83 -31.55 15.96 6.85
C SER A 83 -32.29 14.69 7.18
N PHE A 84 -31.55 13.67 7.56
CA PHE A 84 -32.05 12.35 7.91
C PHE A 84 -32.44 12.25 9.38
N ASN A 85 -33.52 11.51 9.66
CA ASN A 85 -33.95 11.14 10.99
C ASN A 85 -34.49 9.69 10.99
N GLY A 86 -33.59 8.75 11.24
CA GLY A 86 -33.90 7.32 11.10
C GLY A 86 -34.23 6.97 9.65
N ASN A 87 -35.40 6.46 9.39
CA ASN A 87 -35.86 6.06 8.05
C ASN A 87 -36.60 7.18 7.29
N THR A 88 -36.60 8.39 7.81
CA THR A 88 -37.27 9.55 7.23
C THR A 88 -36.24 10.65 6.91
N TRP A 89 -36.67 11.61 6.08
CA TRP A 89 -35.83 12.77 5.76
C TRP A 89 -36.66 14.01 5.48
N THR A 90 -36.05 15.15 5.63
CA THR A 90 -36.55 16.42 5.09
C THR A 90 -35.56 16.91 4.04
N SER A 91 -36.06 17.66 3.05
CA SER A 91 -35.21 18.19 2.00
C SER A 91 -35.54 19.63 1.66
N LYS A 92 -34.52 20.35 1.20
CA LYS A 92 -34.64 21.71 0.68
C LYS A 92 -33.79 21.85 -0.57
N VAL A 93 -34.38 22.40 -1.61
CA VAL A 93 -33.72 22.66 -2.90
C VAL A 93 -33.62 24.16 -3.10
N SER A 94 -32.44 24.64 -3.53
CA SER A 94 -32.17 26.06 -3.82
C SER A 94 -31.23 26.20 -5.02
N GLY A 95 -31.31 27.33 -5.72
CA GLY A 95 -30.47 27.66 -6.88
C GLY A 95 -30.94 27.02 -8.20
N ILE A 96 -31.78 25.99 -8.15
CA ILE A 96 -32.37 25.32 -9.31
C ILE A 96 -33.88 25.13 -9.09
N THR A 97 -34.58 24.69 -10.14
CA THR A 97 -36.01 24.38 -10.06
C THR A 97 -36.24 23.10 -9.25
N ALA A 98 -36.96 23.20 -8.13
CA ALA A 98 -37.18 22.08 -7.22
C ALA A 98 -37.84 20.86 -7.88
N SER A 99 -38.67 21.03 -8.90
CA SER A 99 -39.32 19.93 -9.64
C SER A 99 -38.36 19.12 -10.52
N GLU A 100 -37.13 19.60 -10.74
CA GLU A 100 -36.08 18.84 -11.44
C GLU A 100 -35.41 17.80 -10.53
N VAL A 101 -35.60 17.92 -9.20
CA VAL A 101 -35.07 16.98 -8.21
C VAL A 101 -36.20 16.09 -7.70
N SER A 102 -36.00 14.79 -7.80
CA SER A 102 -36.90 13.78 -7.22
C SER A 102 -36.20 13.07 -6.06
N ILE A 103 -36.81 13.09 -4.88
CA ILE A 103 -36.31 12.36 -3.71
C ILE A 103 -37.40 11.41 -3.26
N LYS A 104 -37.13 10.12 -3.33
CA LYS A 104 -38.15 9.09 -3.05
C LYS A 104 -37.53 7.92 -2.28
N ALA A 105 -38.36 7.27 -1.43
CA ALA A 105 -38.00 5.98 -0.89
C ALA A 105 -37.96 4.94 -2.02
N VAL A 106 -37.00 4.02 -1.91
CA VAL A 106 -36.89 2.85 -2.76
C VAL A 106 -37.05 1.62 -1.90
N GLU A 107 -38.01 0.79 -2.24
CA GLU A 107 -38.19 -0.50 -1.59
C GLU A 107 -37.26 -1.53 -2.24
N ASN A 108 -36.87 -2.54 -1.45
CA ASN A 108 -36.04 -3.62 -1.97
C ASN A 108 -36.81 -4.39 -3.05
N SER A 109 -36.34 -4.32 -4.29
CA SER A 109 -36.82 -5.20 -5.34
C SER A 109 -35.71 -6.16 -5.71
N GLN A 110 -36.05 -7.38 -6.06
CA GLN A 110 -35.10 -8.44 -6.47
C GLN A 110 -34.43 -8.15 -7.82
N SER A 111 -34.60 -6.96 -8.39
CA SER A 111 -33.92 -6.54 -9.61
C SER A 111 -32.69 -5.72 -9.25
N ASP A 112 -31.61 -5.92 -9.97
CA ASP A 112 -30.25 -5.38 -9.75
C ASP A 112 -30.14 -3.85 -9.65
N GLU A 113 -31.21 -3.09 -9.84
CA GLU A 113 -31.16 -1.63 -9.87
C GLU A 113 -31.75 -0.93 -8.63
N THR A 114 -32.43 -1.64 -7.73
CA THR A 114 -33.15 -1.01 -6.63
C THR A 114 -32.83 -1.63 -5.28
N SER A 115 -31.98 -0.94 -4.52
CA SER A 115 -31.70 -1.27 -3.12
C SER A 115 -32.64 -0.48 -2.20
N ALA A 116 -33.05 -1.07 -1.09
CA ALA A 116 -33.83 -0.34 -0.06
C ALA A 116 -33.08 0.93 0.39
N GLY A 117 -33.74 2.07 0.34
CA GLY A 117 -33.07 3.33 0.69
C GLY A 117 -33.78 4.58 0.16
N VAL A 118 -33.01 5.62 -0.08
CA VAL A 118 -33.45 6.87 -0.69
C VAL A 118 -32.76 7.12 -2.01
N GLU A 119 -33.54 7.31 -3.06
CA GLU A 119 -33.04 7.74 -4.38
C GLU A 119 -33.20 9.25 -4.53
N ILE A 120 -32.12 9.92 -4.85
CA ILE A 120 -32.04 11.35 -5.12
C ILE A 120 -31.68 11.50 -6.59
N GLN A 121 -32.67 11.80 -7.44
CA GLN A 121 -32.47 11.93 -8.87
C GLN A 121 -32.56 13.39 -9.30
N TYR A 122 -31.55 13.85 -10.03
CA TYR A 122 -31.55 15.11 -10.75
C TYR A 122 -31.53 14.85 -12.25
N LYS A 123 -32.45 15.48 -12.98
CA LYS A 123 -32.63 15.28 -14.44
C LYS A 123 -31.91 16.33 -15.30
N GLY A 124 -31.53 17.45 -14.70
CA GLY A 124 -30.84 18.55 -15.39
C GLY A 124 -29.34 18.29 -15.61
N SER A 125 -28.65 19.33 -16.06
CA SER A 125 -27.20 19.31 -16.33
C SER A 125 -26.41 20.30 -15.48
N ALA A 126 -27.02 20.92 -14.47
CA ALA A 126 -26.37 21.83 -13.54
C ALA A 126 -25.45 21.07 -12.57
N LYS A 127 -24.39 21.71 -12.10
CA LYS A 127 -23.53 21.21 -11.05
C LYS A 127 -24.22 21.37 -9.70
N LEU A 128 -24.46 20.28 -8.99
CA LEU A 128 -25.18 20.31 -7.72
C LEU A 128 -24.28 20.00 -6.54
N LYS A 129 -24.57 20.72 -5.44
CA LYS A 129 -24.08 20.40 -4.11
C LYS A 129 -25.18 19.72 -3.30
N TYR A 130 -24.95 18.50 -2.87
CA TYR A 130 -25.78 17.74 -1.95
C TYR A 130 -25.21 17.89 -0.55
N VAL A 131 -26.01 18.29 0.44
CA VAL A 131 -25.58 18.38 1.85
C VAL A 131 -26.35 17.34 2.63
N LEU A 132 -25.65 16.34 3.14
CA LEU A 132 -26.24 15.24 3.90
C LEU A 132 -25.92 15.39 5.39
N SER A 133 -26.94 15.24 6.24
CA SER A 133 -26.78 15.31 7.70
C SER A 133 -27.72 14.33 8.40
N GLY A 134 -27.42 14.03 9.69
CA GLY A 134 -28.25 13.15 10.54
C GLY A 134 -27.99 11.65 10.31
N ASN A 135 -28.96 10.81 10.71
CA ASN A 135 -28.80 9.36 10.69
C ASN A 135 -29.81 8.71 9.75
N TYR A 136 -29.34 7.73 8.96
CA TYR A 136 -30.20 7.00 8.02
C TYR A 136 -29.80 5.54 7.92
N THR A 137 -30.79 4.66 7.77
CA THR A 137 -30.60 3.23 7.50
C THR A 137 -31.14 2.90 6.12
N GLY A 138 -30.27 2.44 5.22
CA GLY A 138 -30.53 2.15 3.82
C GLY A 138 -29.48 2.77 2.90
N THR A 139 -29.60 2.50 1.61
CA THR A 139 -28.75 3.10 0.56
C THR A 139 -29.12 4.55 0.32
N VAL A 140 -28.15 5.45 0.30
CA VAL A 140 -28.32 6.80 -0.27
C VAL A 140 -27.81 6.76 -1.71
N PHE A 141 -28.74 6.79 -2.67
CA PHE A 141 -28.44 6.67 -4.08
C PHE A 141 -28.62 8.00 -4.82
N ILE A 142 -27.50 8.61 -5.24
CA ILE A 142 -27.49 9.88 -5.96
C ILE A 142 -27.34 9.62 -7.46
N LYS A 143 -28.38 9.98 -8.23
CA LYS A 143 -28.46 9.87 -9.67
C LYS A 143 -28.30 11.25 -10.34
N ASN A 144 -27.08 11.76 -10.39
CA ASN A 144 -26.72 12.96 -11.15
C ASN A 144 -25.80 12.53 -12.30
N LYS A 145 -26.38 12.29 -13.49
CA LYS A 145 -25.67 11.65 -14.61
C LYS A 145 -24.99 12.59 -15.59
N LYS A 146 -25.20 13.91 -15.48
CA LYS A 146 -24.85 14.83 -16.57
C LYS A 146 -23.79 15.87 -16.20
N ALA A 147 -23.44 16.00 -14.93
CA ALA A 147 -22.50 17.00 -14.46
C ALA A 147 -21.77 16.51 -13.21
N ASP A 148 -20.61 17.10 -12.95
CA ASP A 148 -19.91 16.92 -11.69
C ASP A 148 -20.82 17.32 -10.50
N ALA A 149 -20.63 16.68 -9.37
CA ALA A 149 -21.40 16.90 -8.16
C ALA A 149 -20.51 16.96 -6.93
N ALA A 150 -20.95 17.69 -5.91
CA ALA A 150 -20.34 17.66 -4.59
C ALA A 150 -21.32 17.08 -3.57
N VAL A 151 -20.87 16.17 -2.73
CA VAL A 151 -21.61 15.60 -1.60
C VAL A 151 -20.89 15.99 -0.33
N VAL A 152 -21.47 16.93 0.39
CA VAL A 152 -20.96 17.44 1.67
C VAL A 152 -21.52 16.59 2.79
N LEU A 153 -20.65 15.93 3.52
CA LEU A 153 -21.01 15.10 4.68
C LEU A 153 -20.92 15.96 5.94
N ASN A 154 -22.08 16.30 6.51
CA ASN A 154 -22.18 17.20 7.66
C ASN A 154 -22.71 16.48 8.90
N ASN A 155 -21.82 15.77 9.60
CA ASN A 155 -22.16 14.92 10.76
C ASN A 155 -23.25 13.90 10.40
N VAL A 156 -23.05 13.19 9.29
CA VAL A 156 -23.97 12.17 8.81
C VAL A 156 -23.51 10.77 9.20
N ASN A 157 -24.47 9.94 9.66
CA ASN A 157 -24.26 8.52 9.90
C ASN A 157 -25.20 7.71 9.02
N LEU A 158 -24.65 6.96 8.08
CA LEU A 158 -25.39 6.09 7.19
C LEU A 158 -25.05 4.63 7.50
N THR A 159 -26.07 3.78 7.57
CA THR A 159 -25.90 2.34 7.77
C THR A 159 -26.68 1.61 6.70
N SER A 160 -26.12 0.59 6.06
CA SER A 160 -26.88 -0.24 5.12
C SER A 160 -28.00 -0.99 5.84
N ALA A 161 -29.12 -1.21 5.16
CA ALA A 161 -30.20 -2.06 5.64
C ALA A 161 -30.06 -3.47 5.06
N ASP A 162 -30.77 -4.44 5.66
CA ASP A 162 -30.88 -5.78 5.09
C ASP A 162 -31.43 -5.71 3.67
N GLY A 163 -30.79 -6.37 2.74
CA GLY A 163 -31.13 -6.34 1.31
C GLY A 163 -30.86 -5.01 0.61
N SER A 164 -30.17 -4.06 1.25
CA SER A 164 -29.73 -2.81 0.61
C SER A 164 -28.45 -3.01 -0.21
N GLY A 165 -28.16 -2.03 -1.06
CA GLY A 165 -26.90 -1.93 -1.80
C GLY A 165 -25.81 -1.18 -1.02
N PRO A 166 -24.92 -0.49 -1.74
CA PRO A 166 -23.93 0.40 -1.13
C PRO A 166 -24.56 1.41 -0.17
N VAL A 167 -23.86 1.73 0.90
CA VAL A 167 -24.31 2.77 1.83
C VAL A 167 -24.46 4.11 1.10
N LEU A 168 -23.49 4.42 0.23
CA LEU A 168 -23.49 5.61 -0.61
C LEU A 168 -23.18 5.22 -2.06
N ARG A 169 -24.09 5.54 -2.99
CA ARG A 169 -24.00 5.11 -4.39
C ARG A 169 -24.15 6.28 -5.35
N PHE A 170 -23.31 6.28 -6.40
CA PHE A 170 -23.29 7.26 -7.49
C PHE A 170 -23.40 6.55 -8.84
N SER A 171 -24.27 7.03 -9.70
CA SER A 171 -24.52 6.42 -11.02
C SER A 171 -23.94 7.18 -12.20
N ALA A 172 -23.32 8.33 -11.98
CA ALA A 172 -22.70 9.09 -13.04
C ALA A 172 -21.41 8.40 -13.51
N GLU A 173 -21.22 8.26 -14.80
CA GLU A 173 -20.05 7.61 -15.41
C GLU A 173 -18.96 8.65 -15.71
N ASP A 174 -19.16 9.51 -16.65
CA ASP A 174 -18.16 10.49 -17.10
C ASP A 174 -18.20 11.79 -16.26
N THR A 175 -18.21 11.67 -14.93
CA THR A 175 -18.28 12.84 -14.02
C THR A 175 -17.45 12.61 -12.76
N ARG A 176 -17.11 13.74 -12.12
CA ARG A 176 -16.47 13.76 -10.80
C ARG A 176 -17.51 13.88 -9.71
N THR A 177 -17.36 13.10 -8.68
CA THR A 177 -18.12 13.26 -7.43
C THR A 177 -17.16 13.61 -6.30
N PHE A 178 -17.26 14.84 -5.81
CA PHE A 178 -16.52 15.29 -4.64
C PHE A 178 -17.22 14.80 -3.37
N ILE A 179 -16.52 14.06 -2.53
CA ILE A 179 -16.94 13.71 -1.18
C ILE A 179 -16.27 14.71 -0.25
N VAL A 180 -17.00 15.73 0.13
CA VAL A 180 -16.48 16.85 0.93
C VAL A 180 -16.76 16.61 2.39
N VAL A 181 -15.73 16.64 3.23
CA VAL A 181 -15.80 16.44 4.67
C VAL A 181 -15.35 17.73 5.36
N PRO A 182 -16.28 18.62 5.76
CA PRO A 182 -15.95 19.90 6.37
C PRO A 182 -15.16 19.74 7.67
N ALA A 183 -14.28 20.68 7.95
CA ALA A 183 -13.52 20.71 9.18
C ALA A 183 -14.45 20.69 10.43
N GLY A 184 -14.06 19.90 11.43
CA GLY A 184 -14.83 19.74 12.67
C GLY A 184 -16.04 18.80 12.56
N THR A 185 -16.32 18.19 11.37
CA THR A 185 -17.36 17.17 11.24
C THR A 185 -16.78 15.77 11.40
N THR A 186 -17.61 14.86 11.93
CA THR A 186 -17.33 13.42 11.97
C THR A 186 -18.49 12.67 11.32
N ASN A 187 -18.16 11.89 10.31
CA ASN A 187 -19.12 11.17 9.50
C ASN A 187 -18.81 9.68 9.51
N THR A 188 -19.85 8.83 9.50
CA THR A 188 -19.68 7.37 9.52
C THR A 188 -20.56 6.72 8.47
N LEU A 189 -19.98 5.84 7.68
CA LEU A 189 -20.65 5.02 6.68
C LEU A 189 -20.42 3.55 7.07
N THR A 190 -21.46 2.83 7.45
CA THR A 190 -21.38 1.43 7.89
C THR A 190 -22.11 0.52 6.92
N ASP A 191 -21.39 -0.38 6.29
CA ASP A 191 -21.94 -1.41 5.42
C ASP A 191 -21.98 -2.75 6.15
N THR A 192 -23.17 -3.23 6.42
CA THR A 192 -23.42 -4.47 7.15
C THR A 192 -23.54 -5.70 6.26
N ARG A 193 -23.40 -5.55 4.94
CA ARG A 193 -23.47 -6.65 3.98
C ARG A 193 -22.34 -7.65 4.18
N LEU A 194 -22.64 -8.94 3.97
CA LEU A 194 -21.70 -10.06 4.05
C LEU A 194 -21.72 -10.87 2.75
N LEU A 195 -20.55 -11.28 2.27
CA LEU A 195 -20.43 -12.01 0.99
C LEU A 195 -21.06 -13.41 1.01
N ASN A 196 -21.11 -14.05 2.17
CA ASN A 196 -21.68 -15.39 2.34
C ASN A 196 -23.21 -15.42 2.45
N GLN A 197 -23.86 -14.27 2.46
CA GLN A 197 -25.32 -14.19 2.33
C GLN A 197 -25.70 -14.37 0.86
N SER A 198 -26.88 -14.93 0.60
CA SER A 198 -27.34 -15.23 -0.75
C SER A 198 -27.15 -14.03 -1.68
N SER A 199 -26.41 -14.23 -2.77
CA SER A 199 -26.05 -13.17 -3.74
C SER A 199 -27.28 -12.53 -4.42
N THR A 200 -28.45 -13.15 -4.31
CA THR A 200 -29.71 -12.61 -4.82
C THR A 200 -30.29 -11.48 -3.97
N MET A 201 -29.73 -11.23 -2.78
CA MET A 201 -30.19 -10.17 -1.88
C MET A 201 -29.49 -8.84 -2.09
N TYR A 202 -28.33 -8.82 -2.69
CA TYR A 202 -27.51 -7.60 -2.87
C TYR A 202 -27.37 -7.25 -4.33
N ASP A 203 -27.43 -5.96 -4.59
CA ASP A 203 -27.10 -5.48 -5.91
C ASP A 203 -25.60 -5.74 -6.19
N ASP A 204 -25.24 -5.92 -7.45
CA ASP A 204 -23.89 -6.29 -7.90
C ASP A 204 -22.85 -5.17 -7.70
N LYS A 205 -23.15 -4.11 -6.98
CA LYS A 205 -22.25 -2.98 -6.73
C LYS A 205 -21.27 -3.32 -5.61
N LYS A 206 -20.00 -3.35 -5.98
CA LYS A 206 -18.93 -3.99 -5.22
C LYS A 206 -18.35 -3.14 -4.06
N GLY A 207 -18.88 -1.95 -3.74
CA GLY A 207 -18.35 -1.06 -2.69
C GLY A 207 -19.37 -0.62 -1.67
N SER A 208 -18.94 -0.30 -0.44
CA SER A 208 -19.78 0.41 0.55
C SER A 208 -20.03 1.86 0.10
N VAL A 209 -19.00 2.51 -0.43
CA VAL A 209 -19.08 3.71 -1.27
C VAL A 209 -18.77 3.29 -2.69
N TYR A 210 -19.75 3.41 -3.58
CA TYR A 210 -19.62 2.95 -4.95
C TYR A 210 -19.89 4.08 -5.94
N ALA A 211 -19.01 4.24 -6.92
CA ALA A 211 -19.19 5.17 -8.03
C ALA A 211 -18.85 4.52 -9.37
N LYS A 212 -19.60 4.90 -10.41
CA LYS A 212 -19.27 4.58 -11.80
C LYS A 212 -18.23 5.56 -12.38
N GLY A 213 -18.20 6.81 -11.92
CA GLY A 213 -17.22 7.83 -12.29
C GLY A 213 -16.18 8.06 -11.17
N ALA A 214 -15.41 9.13 -11.33
CA ALA A 214 -14.34 9.48 -10.39
C ALA A 214 -14.88 9.91 -9.01
N LEU A 215 -14.14 9.52 -7.96
CA LEU A 215 -14.39 9.94 -6.57
C LEU A 215 -13.23 10.80 -6.08
N ILE A 216 -13.56 11.98 -5.54
CA ILE A 216 -12.58 12.89 -4.95
C ILE A 216 -12.94 13.13 -3.50
N PHE A 217 -12.17 12.54 -2.58
CA PHE A 217 -12.31 12.74 -1.14
C PHE A 217 -11.50 13.97 -0.72
N THR A 218 -12.13 14.95 -0.11
CA THR A 218 -11.48 16.22 0.22
C THR A 218 -12.08 16.90 1.44
N GLY A 219 -11.32 17.82 2.05
CA GLY A 219 -11.86 18.87 2.91
C GLY A 219 -12.57 19.95 2.08
N GLU A 220 -12.82 21.11 2.71
CA GLU A 220 -13.44 22.25 2.00
C GLU A 220 -12.49 22.94 1.02
N THR A 221 -11.19 22.76 1.20
CA THR A 221 -10.15 23.24 0.29
C THR A 221 -8.96 22.26 0.31
N SER A 222 -8.14 22.29 -0.72
CA SER A 222 -6.91 21.48 -0.82
C SER A 222 -5.86 21.81 0.27
N THR A 223 -5.95 22.98 0.90
CA THR A 223 -4.96 23.47 1.89
C THR A 223 -5.44 23.42 3.33
N LYS A 224 -6.75 23.30 3.57
CA LYS A 224 -7.32 23.20 4.93
C LYS A 224 -7.61 21.74 5.27
N ALA A 225 -7.16 21.30 6.44
CA ALA A 225 -7.51 19.97 6.95
C ALA A 225 -9.03 19.81 7.03
N GLY A 226 -9.55 18.79 6.41
CA GLY A 226 -10.95 18.41 6.47
C GLY A 226 -11.32 17.77 7.81
N GLY A 227 -12.59 17.37 7.92
CA GLY A 227 -13.09 16.59 9.04
C GLY A 227 -12.71 15.10 8.95
N THR A 228 -13.45 14.27 9.67
CA THR A 228 -13.24 12.82 9.73
C THR A 228 -14.34 12.07 9.01
N LEU A 229 -13.95 11.12 8.16
CA LEU A 229 -14.83 10.15 7.52
C LEU A 229 -14.39 8.74 7.91
N ASN A 230 -15.29 8.02 8.58
CA ASN A 230 -15.12 6.62 8.90
C ASN A 230 -15.97 5.77 7.95
N ILE A 231 -15.36 4.77 7.32
CA ILE A 231 -16.04 3.80 6.46
C ILE A 231 -15.78 2.42 7.03
N VAL A 232 -16.84 1.71 7.40
CA VAL A 232 -16.79 0.36 7.97
C VAL A 232 -17.51 -0.59 7.04
N ASN A 233 -16.81 -1.63 6.57
CA ASN A 233 -17.33 -2.69 5.73
C ASN A 233 -17.27 -4.00 6.52
N SER A 234 -18.40 -4.65 6.73
CA SER A 234 -18.48 -5.88 7.53
C SER A 234 -18.01 -7.14 6.78
N GLY A 235 -17.72 -7.05 5.49
CA GLY A 235 -17.14 -8.16 4.72
C GLY A 235 -17.73 -8.37 3.32
N TYR A 236 -18.40 -7.37 2.74
CA TYR A 236 -18.88 -7.44 1.36
C TYR A 236 -17.96 -6.65 0.41
N LYS A 237 -17.15 -7.37 -0.37
CA LYS A 237 -16.29 -6.77 -1.42
C LYS A 237 -15.40 -5.64 -0.85
N HIS A 238 -15.44 -4.45 -1.44
CA HIS A 238 -14.56 -3.33 -1.12
C HIS A 238 -15.27 -2.30 -0.22
N ALA A 239 -14.51 -1.54 0.57
CA ALA A 239 -15.12 -0.44 1.31
C ALA A 239 -15.34 0.78 0.38
N VAL A 240 -14.38 1.14 -0.44
CA VAL A 240 -14.53 2.18 -1.48
C VAL A 240 -14.23 1.59 -2.85
N TYR A 241 -15.11 1.83 -3.82
CA TYR A 241 -14.90 1.36 -5.19
C TYR A 241 -15.33 2.41 -6.23
N SER A 242 -14.42 2.75 -7.11
CA SER A 242 -14.68 3.60 -8.28
C SER A 242 -14.36 2.85 -9.57
N LYS A 243 -15.27 2.93 -10.56
CA LYS A 243 -14.99 2.43 -11.92
C LYS A 243 -14.12 3.39 -12.75
N ASP A 244 -13.65 4.49 -12.18
CA ASP A 244 -12.69 5.38 -12.79
C ASP A 244 -11.50 5.57 -11.84
N TYR A 245 -11.20 6.76 -11.37
CA TYR A 245 -10.11 7.02 -10.44
C TYR A 245 -10.61 7.55 -9.09
N ILE A 246 -9.75 7.42 -8.08
CA ILE A 246 -9.95 7.97 -6.75
C ILE A 246 -8.83 8.96 -6.46
N ARG A 247 -9.20 10.17 -5.99
CA ARG A 247 -8.27 11.15 -5.47
C ARG A 247 -8.58 11.44 -4.02
N ILE A 248 -7.55 11.57 -3.20
CA ILE A 248 -7.68 11.82 -1.76
C ILE A 248 -6.82 13.03 -1.41
N ALA A 249 -7.48 14.07 -0.87
CA ALA A 249 -6.83 15.33 -0.51
C ALA A 249 -7.34 15.82 0.85
N ASN A 250 -6.45 15.95 1.80
CA ASN A 250 -6.52 16.77 3.00
C ASN A 250 -7.73 16.54 3.94
N LEU A 251 -8.03 15.27 4.27
CA LEU A 251 -9.03 14.88 5.26
C LEU A 251 -8.50 13.75 6.15
N ASN A 252 -9.24 13.41 7.21
CA ASN A 252 -9.00 12.19 7.98
C ASN A 252 -9.93 11.09 7.44
N LEU A 253 -9.37 10.11 6.75
CA LEU A 253 -10.10 8.99 6.16
C LEU A 253 -9.70 7.69 6.87
N ASN A 254 -10.64 7.12 7.64
CA ASN A 254 -10.48 5.84 8.29
C ASN A 254 -11.34 4.81 7.57
N VAL A 255 -10.73 3.77 7.04
CA VAL A 255 -11.43 2.69 6.34
C VAL A 255 -11.11 1.37 7.02
N THR A 256 -12.15 0.63 7.40
CA THR A 256 -12.01 -0.70 7.99
C THR A 256 -12.84 -1.70 7.21
N VAL A 257 -12.20 -2.76 6.75
CA VAL A 257 -12.85 -3.97 6.24
C VAL A 257 -12.71 -5.03 7.32
N GLU A 258 -13.79 -5.32 8.05
CA GLU A 258 -13.75 -6.16 9.26
C GLU A 258 -13.80 -7.65 8.95
N GLY A 259 -14.59 -8.05 7.96
CA GLY A 259 -14.84 -9.46 7.65
C GLY A 259 -13.75 -10.08 6.77
N GLN A 260 -13.46 -11.36 7.01
CA GLN A 260 -12.50 -12.13 6.20
C GLN A 260 -12.94 -12.30 4.75
N THR A 261 -14.21 -12.16 4.44
CA THR A 261 -14.78 -12.18 3.08
C THR A 261 -14.73 -10.83 2.39
N GLY A 262 -14.31 -9.77 3.11
CA GLY A 262 -14.04 -8.46 2.54
C GLY A 262 -12.78 -8.48 1.68
N ARG A 263 -12.64 -7.45 0.86
CA ARG A 263 -11.51 -7.28 -0.05
C ARG A 263 -10.76 -5.99 0.25
N ASP A 264 -10.66 -5.10 -0.70
CA ASP A 264 -9.81 -3.91 -0.58
C ASP A 264 -10.46 -2.81 0.28
N CYS A 265 -9.65 -2.08 1.01
CA CYS A 265 -10.12 -0.86 1.65
C CYS A 265 -10.51 0.19 0.61
N ILE A 266 -9.63 0.47 -0.35
CA ILE A 266 -9.88 1.45 -1.42
C ILE A 266 -9.44 0.84 -2.75
N ARG A 267 -10.39 0.76 -3.70
CA ARG A 267 -10.14 0.23 -5.04
C ARG A 267 -10.62 1.18 -6.13
N ALA A 268 -9.79 1.37 -7.13
CA ALA A 268 -10.14 2.07 -8.36
C ALA A 268 -9.76 1.23 -9.58
N LEU A 269 -10.40 1.50 -10.73
CA LEU A 269 -9.98 0.85 -11.97
C LEU A 269 -8.77 1.55 -12.60
N ASN A 270 -8.79 2.88 -12.64
CA ASN A 270 -7.84 3.63 -13.46
C ASN A 270 -6.68 4.22 -12.68
N ALA A 271 -6.93 4.80 -11.51
CA ALA A 271 -5.86 5.32 -10.67
C ALA A 271 -6.30 5.60 -9.22
N ILE A 272 -5.32 5.62 -8.32
CA ILE A 272 -5.45 6.25 -6.99
C ILE A 272 -4.36 7.32 -6.86
N ILE A 273 -4.78 8.53 -6.47
CA ILE A 273 -3.87 9.66 -6.24
C ILE A 273 -4.09 10.16 -4.82
N VAL A 274 -3.05 10.14 -4.00
CA VAL A 274 -3.08 10.66 -2.63
C VAL A 274 -2.21 11.90 -2.56
N ASP A 275 -2.83 13.06 -2.35
CA ASP A 275 -2.09 14.32 -2.27
C ASP A 275 -1.71 14.69 -0.84
N ALA A 276 -2.63 14.47 0.10
CA ALA A 276 -2.47 14.85 1.50
C ALA A 276 -3.52 14.16 2.39
N GLY A 277 -3.48 14.45 3.69
CA GLY A 277 -4.44 13.97 4.67
C GLY A 277 -3.90 12.83 5.52
N ASN A 278 -4.77 12.31 6.39
CA ASN A 278 -4.45 11.17 7.25
C ASN A 278 -5.34 9.99 6.84
N LEU A 279 -4.72 8.94 6.32
CA LEU A 279 -5.38 7.71 5.90
C LEU A 279 -5.03 6.60 6.88
N LYS A 280 -6.07 5.98 7.45
CA LYS A 280 -5.90 4.76 8.23
C LYS A 280 -6.74 3.65 7.60
N LEU A 281 -6.06 2.64 7.06
CA LEU A 281 -6.67 1.54 6.32
C LEU A 281 -6.41 0.22 7.04
N ILE A 282 -7.49 -0.48 7.40
CA ILE A 282 -7.42 -1.79 8.07
C ILE A 282 -8.20 -2.79 7.23
N GLY A 283 -7.52 -3.82 6.72
CA GLY A 283 -8.11 -4.85 5.89
C GLY A 283 -7.92 -6.24 6.48
N ASN A 284 -8.99 -6.88 6.93
CA ASN A 284 -9.00 -8.25 7.46
C ASN A 284 -9.43 -9.29 6.41
N GLY A 285 -9.51 -8.90 5.14
CA GLY A 285 -9.84 -9.79 4.04
C GLY A 285 -8.80 -10.91 3.88
N THR A 286 -9.27 -12.09 3.46
CA THR A 286 -8.38 -13.26 3.30
C THR A 286 -7.35 -13.04 2.21
N ILE A 287 -6.21 -13.72 2.32
CA ILE A 287 -5.19 -13.73 1.28
C ILE A 287 -5.58 -14.60 0.08
N THR A 288 -6.46 -15.59 0.25
CA THR A 288 -6.71 -16.63 -0.79
C THR A 288 -7.78 -16.26 -1.81
N ASP A 289 -8.63 -15.27 -1.50
CA ASP A 289 -9.78 -14.90 -2.33
C ASP A 289 -9.65 -13.49 -2.91
N ASP A 290 -8.69 -13.26 -3.80
CA ASP A 290 -8.50 -11.98 -4.48
C ASP A 290 -7.57 -10.98 -3.77
N GLU A 291 -6.61 -11.48 -2.99
CA GLU A 291 -5.51 -10.71 -2.39
C GLU A 291 -5.92 -9.31 -1.93
N SER A 292 -6.71 -9.24 -0.87
CA SER A 292 -7.18 -7.95 -0.33
C SER A 292 -6.06 -6.93 -0.13
N ALA A 293 -6.34 -5.65 -0.37
CA ALA A 293 -5.34 -4.61 -0.27
C ALA A 293 -5.82 -3.37 0.50
N GLY A 294 -4.88 -2.58 1.00
CA GLY A 294 -5.17 -1.24 1.50
C GLY A 294 -5.56 -0.29 0.36
N LEU A 295 -4.68 -0.11 -0.61
CA LEU A 295 -4.93 0.63 -1.85
C LEU A 295 -4.71 -0.31 -3.04
N ARG A 296 -5.70 -0.41 -3.93
CA ARG A 296 -5.60 -1.24 -5.14
C ARG A 296 -6.10 -0.54 -6.39
N VAL A 297 -5.32 -0.65 -7.46
CA VAL A 297 -5.75 -0.28 -8.80
C VAL A 297 -5.56 -1.48 -9.72
N ASP A 298 -6.60 -1.83 -10.49
CA ASP A 298 -6.54 -3.00 -11.38
C ASP A 298 -6.24 -2.67 -12.84
N GLY A 299 -6.45 -1.43 -13.26
CA GLY A 299 -6.28 -1.02 -14.65
C GLY A 299 -7.34 -1.56 -15.60
N GLU A 300 -8.26 -2.37 -15.12
CA GLU A 300 -9.29 -3.04 -15.94
C GLU A 300 -10.57 -3.33 -15.15
N ASP A 301 -11.71 -3.35 -15.85
CA ASP A 301 -12.98 -3.94 -15.37
C ASP A 301 -13.24 -5.22 -16.20
N ALA A 302 -13.29 -6.35 -15.52
CA ALA A 302 -13.61 -7.62 -16.14
C ALA A 302 -15.11 -7.90 -16.01
N ASP A 303 -15.78 -8.12 -17.11
CA ASP A 303 -17.15 -8.60 -17.16
C ASP A 303 -17.14 -10.11 -17.43
N ASP A 304 -17.52 -10.87 -16.42
CA ASP A 304 -17.51 -12.34 -16.49
C ASP A 304 -18.63 -12.87 -17.39
N ASP A 305 -19.71 -12.10 -17.59
CA ASP A 305 -20.88 -12.55 -18.36
C ASP A 305 -20.65 -12.46 -19.87
N ASP A 306 -19.98 -11.41 -20.34
CA ASP A 306 -19.71 -11.21 -21.76
C ASP A 306 -18.26 -11.50 -22.17
N MET A 307 -17.43 -11.91 -21.22
CA MET A 307 -16.00 -12.20 -21.45
C MET A 307 -15.23 -11.01 -22.00
N THR A 308 -15.58 -9.81 -21.60
CA THR A 308 -14.84 -8.59 -21.95
C THR A 308 -14.03 -8.05 -20.78
N VAL A 309 -12.93 -7.38 -21.11
CA VAL A 309 -12.10 -6.63 -20.18
C VAL A 309 -12.01 -5.21 -20.70
N GLU A 310 -12.57 -4.27 -19.96
CA GLU A 310 -12.48 -2.85 -20.27
C GLU A 310 -11.26 -2.22 -19.58
N TYR A 311 -10.48 -1.42 -20.30
CA TYR A 311 -9.30 -0.76 -19.77
C TYR A 311 -9.09 0.65 -20.34
N THR A 312 -8.33 1.47 -19.65
CA THR A 312 -7.85 2.77 -20.12
C THR A 312 -6.35 2.73 -20.39
N ALA A 313 -5.93 3.05 -21.62
CA ALA A 313 -4.50 3.06 -21.97
C ALA A 313 -3.71 4.04 -21.09
N GLY A 314 -2.61 3.55 -20.53
CA GLY A 314 -1.73 4.30 -19.64
C GLY A 314 -2.23 4.45 -18.19
N ALA A 315 -3.45 4.02 -17.89
CA ALA A 315 -4.00 3.98 -16.51
C ALA A 315 -3.54 2.74 -15.73
N GLY A 316 -4.10 2.51 -14.55
CA GLY A 316 -3.75 1.38 -13.69
C GLY A 316 -2.73 1.71 -12.60
N PHE A 317 -2.51 2.98 -12.28
CA PHE A 317 -1.39 3.45 -11.46
C PHE A 317 -1.79 4.01 -10.10
N ILE A 318 -0.79 4.09 -9.19
CA ILE A 318 -0.91 4.77 -7.90
C ILE A 318 0.16 5.86 -7.80
N ILE A 319 -0.26 7.09 -7.43
CA ILE A 319 0.64 8.20 -7.13
C ILE A 319 0.38 8.68 -5.70
N ILE A 320 1.44 8.77 -4.90
CA ILE A 320 1.39 9.32 -3.54
C ILE A 320 2.26 10.57 -3.51
N ASN A 321 1.61 11.74 -3.45
CA ASN A 321 2.28 13.03 -3.37
C ASN A 321 2.59 13.44 -1.93
N GLY A 322 1.82 12.93 -0.95
CA GLY A 322 1.98 13.29 0.45
C GLY A 322 0.96 12.60 1.36
N GLY A 323 0.83 13.12 2.56
CA GLY A 323 -0.08 12.61 3.59
C GLY A 323 0.56 11.62 4.56
N ASN A 324 -0.20 11.28 5.61
CA ASN A 324 0.15 10.22 6.55
C ASN A 324 -0.72 9.00 6.25
N ILE A 325 -0.12 7.91 5.87
CA ILE A 325 -0.80 6.70 5.40
C ILE A 325 -0.39 5.53 6.27
N ASP A 326 -1.34 5.03 7.07
CA ASP A 326 -1.17 3.85 7.91
C ASP A 326 -2.03 2.71 7.36
N ILE A 327 -1.40 1.63 6.92
CA ILE A 327 -2.06 0.45 6.36
C ILE A 327 -1.71 -0.78 7.19
N THR A 328 -2.74 -1.51 7.61
CA THR A 328 -2.58 -2.85 8.18
C THR A 328 -3.53 -3.79 7.46
N THR A 329 -3.00 -4.79 6.76
CA THR A 329 -3.77 -5.72 5.94
C THR A 329 -3.30 -7.15 6.12
N VAL A 330 -4.17 -8.11 5.81
CA VAL A 330 -3.80 -9.51 5.76
C VAL A 330 -2.97 -9.81 4.51
N ALA A 331 -3.37 -9.24 3.37
CA ALA A 331 -2.67 -9.44 2.11
C ALA A 331 -1.83 -8.20 1.73
N LYS A 332 -2.12 -7.51 0.65
CA LYS A 332 -1.25 -6.45 0.10
C LYS A 332 -1.49 -5.09 0.77
N GLY A 333 -0.44 -4.30 0.92
CA GLY A 333 -0.55 -2.92 1.37
C GLY A 333 -1.04 -1.99 0.27
N ILE A 334 -0.21 -1.76 -0.74
CA ILE A 334 -0.44 -0.89 -1.89
C ILE A 334 -0.12 -1.69 -3.15
N THR A 335 -1.07 -1.82 -4.08
CA THR A 335 -0.84 -2.57 -5.32
C THR A 335 -1.42 -1.89 -6.55
N ALA A 336 -0.57 -1.68 -7.55
CA ALA A 336 -0.97 -1.30 -8.90
C ALA A 336 -0.86 -2.54 -9.80
N HIS A 337 -2.01 -3.02 -10.26
CA HIS A 337 -2.14 -4.29 -10.94
C HIS A 337 -2.82 -4.14 -12.30
N TRP A 338 -2.57 -5.06 -13.20
CA TRP A 338 -3.32 -5.27 -14.42
C TRP A 338 -3.19 -6.72 -14.90
N LYS A 339 -4.30 -7.38 -15.12
CA LYS A 339 -4.33 -8.67 -15.79
C LYS A 339 -4.19 -8.46 -17.30
N SER A 340 -3.40 -9.29 -17.96
CA SER A 340 -3.25 -9.20 -19.41
C SER A 340 -4.60 -9.41 -20.11
N ALA A 341 -4.84 -8.68 -21.20
CA ALA A 341 -5.98 -8.89 -22.08
C ALA A 341 -6.14 -10.33 -22.61
N ASN A 342 -5.13 -11.15 -22.42
CA ASN A 342 -5.14 -12.57 -22.75
C ASN A 342 -5.34 -13.46 -21.52
N THR A 343 -5.86 -12.91 -20.43
CA THR A 343 -6.16 -13.70 -19.24
C THR A 343 -7.19 -14.78 -19.59
N VAL A 344 -6.83 -16.01 -19.30
CA VAL A 344 -7.73 -17.16 -19.48
C VAL A 344 -8.32 -17.50 -18.11
N ILE A 345 -9.64 -17.40 -17.98
CA ILE A 345 -10.35 -17.90 -16.80
C ILE A 345 -11.04 -19.20 -17.20
N GLY A 346 -10.61 -20.31 -16.62
CA GLY A 346 -11.02 -21.63 -17.07
C GLY A 346 -10.43 -21.95 -18.45
N ASN A 347 -11.28 -22.18 -19.45
CA ASN A 347 -10.87 -22.43 -20.84
C ASN A 347 -11.23 -21.27 -21.79
N SER A 348 -11.66 -20.14 -21.27
CA SER A 348 -12.17 -19.02 -22.06
C SER A 348 -11.26 -17.80 -21.96
N GLN A 349 -11.05 -17.14 -23.08
CA GLN A 349 -10.20 -15.96 -23.20
C GLN A 349 -11.04 -14.69 -23.25
N TYR A 350 -10.65 -13.66 -22.49
CA TYR A 350 -11.30 -12.37 -22.51
C TYR A 350 -10.90 -11.55 -23.73
N THR A 351 -11.85 -10.76 -24.25
CA THR A 351 -11.59 -9.76 -25.28
C THR A 351 -11.38 -8.39 -24.63
N ALA A 352 -10.24 -7.77 -24.88
CA ALA A 352 -9.94 -6.44 -24.35
C ALA A 352 -10.60 -5.33 -25.15
N THR A 353 -11.26 -4.40 -24.48
CA THR A 353 -11.90 -3.21 -25.06
C THR A 353 -11.41 -1.96 -24.36
N ALA A 354 -11.02 -0.93 -25.15
CA ALA A 354 -10.59 0.35 -24.59
C ALA A 354 -11.79 1.12 -24.01
N ASN A 355 -11.63 1.64 -22.80
CA ASN A 355 -12.62 2.46 -22.09
C ASN A 355 -12.15 3.92 -21.99
N LYS A 356 -13.05 4.80 -21.59
CA LYS A 356 -12.77 6.21 -21.33
C LYS A 356 -12.56 6.44 -19.84
N SER A 357 -11.66 7.38 -19.54
CA SER A 357 -11.44 7.87 -18.18
C SER A 357 -11.40 9.39 -18.18
N LEU A 358 -11.83 9.98 -17.08
CA LEU A 358 -11.66 11.40 -16.80
C LEU A 358 -10.23 11.78 -16.38
N LEU A 359 -9.38 10.79 -16.21
CA LEU A 359 -7.96 11.02 -15.90
C LEU A 359 -7.34 11.95 -16.93
N CYS A 360 -6.72 13.00 -16.44
CA CYS A 360 -5.97 13.91 -17.29
C CYS A 360 -4.77 13.18 -17.92
N THR A 361 -4.56 13.44 -19.19
CA THR A 361 -3.41 12.91 -19.94
C THR A 361 -2.06 13.24 -19.31
N ASN A 362 -2.00 14.25 -18.43
CA ASN A 362 -0.78 14.62 -17.69
C ASN A 362 -0.31 13.56 -16.70
N TYR A 363 -1.23 12.72 -16.20
CA TYR A 363 -0.87 11.60 -15.33
C TYR A 363 -0.53 10.33 -16.11
N LEU A 364 -1.04 10.21 -17.33
CA LEU A 364 -0.84 9.01 -18.13
C LEU A 364 0.59 8.95 -18.65
N LYS A 365 1.38 8.02 -18.14
CA LYS A 365 2.71 7.73 -18.68
C LYS A 365 2.58 6.71 -19.82
N ASN A 366 3.34 6.93 -20.89
CA ASN A 366 3.39 6.02 -22.04
C ASN A 366 2.03 5.79 -22.74
N THR A 367 1.29 6.85 -23.01
CA THR A 367 -0.01 6.81 -23.69
C THR A 367 0.03 6.26 -25.12
N SER A 368 1.21 6.11 -25.70
CA SER A 368 1.40 5.41 -26.99
C SER A 368 1.26 3.88 -26.86
N ALA A 369 1.37 3.32 -25.66
CA ALA A 369 1.05 1.93 -25.42
C ALA A 369 -0.48 1.78 -25.33
N ALA A 370 -1.06 0.99 -26.20
CA ALA A 370 -2.49 0.65 -26.15
C ALA A 370 -2.81 -0.29 -24.96
N LYS A 371 -2.25 -0.05 -23.77
CA LYS A 371 -2.32 -0.91 -22.59
C LYS A 371 -2.32 -0.08 -21.31
N PRO A 372 -2.88 -0.56 -20.21
CA PRO A 372 -2.62 -0.01 -18.88
C PRO A 372 -1.12 0.00 -18.55
N ASN A 373 -0.75 0.87 -17.64
CA ASN A 373 0.61 1.00 -17.13
C ASN A 373 0.57 1.05 -15.59
N PRO A 374 0.55 -0.10 -14.92
CA PRO A 374 0.37 -0.20 -13.47
C PRO A 374 1.65 0.13 -12.71
N PHE A 375 2.06 1.38 -12.75
CA PHE A 375 3.20 1.89 -12.01
C PHE A 375 2.81 2.42 -10.62
N VAL A 376 3.78 2.48 -9.72
CA VAL A 376 3.67 3.21 -8.45
C VAL A 376 4.71 4.32 -8.41
N GLU A 377 4.28 5.54 -8.05
CA GLU A 377 5.16 6.68 -7.86
C GLU A 377 4.90 7.33 -6.50
N ILE A 378 5.94 7.44 -5.68
CA ILE A 378 5.89 8.07 -4.36
C ILE A 378 6.73 9.33 -4.38
N ASN A 379 6.07 10.49 -4.26
CA ASN A 379 6.69 11.81 -4.31
C ASN A 379 6.87 12.42 -2.93
N GLY A 380 6.28 11.82 -1.89
CA GLY A 380 6.36 12.30 -0.51
C GLY A 380 5.45 11.52 0.41
N GLY A 381 5.23 12.08 1.60
CA GLY A 381 4.35 11.51 2.62
C GLY A 381 5.07 10.63 3.64
N ASN A 382 4.30 10.25 4.66
CA ASN A 382 4.72 9.33 5.69
C ASN A 382 3.87 8.06 5.58
N ILE A 383 4.46 6.98 5.08
CA ILE A 383 3.77 5.75 4.69
C ILE A 383 4.23 4.62 5.61
N ASN A 384 3.28 4.03 6.31
CA ASN A 384 3.51 2.86 7.15
C ASN A 384 2.61 1.72 6.69
N VAL A 385 3.22 0.57 6.35
CA VAL A 385 2.50 -0.62 5.89
C VAL A 385 2.91 -1.83 6.73
N VAL A 386 1.92 -2.55 7.22
CA VAL A 386 2.10 -3.84 7.88
C VAL A 386 1.21 -4.86 7.20
N THR A 387 1.79 -5.94 6.68
CA THR A 387 1.04 -7.11 6.21
C THR A 387 1.15 -8.24 7.23
N THR A 388 0.06 -8.96 7.46
CA THR A 388 -0.04 -9.93 8.56
C THR A 388 -0.30 -11.37 8.12
N GLY A 389 -0.71 -11.58 6.87
CA GLY A 389 -0.95 -12.90 6.30
C GLY A 389 0.35 -13.63 5.95
N GLN A 390 0.25 -14.93 5.71
CA GLN A 390 1.36 -15.73 5.21
C GLN A 390 1.21 -15.90 3.69
N PRO A 391 2.30 -15.94 2.93
CA PRO A 391 2.23 -16.27 1.51
C PRO A 391 1.46 -17.57 1.27
N TYR A 392 0.63 -17.56 0.24
CA TYR A 392 -0.18 -18.71 -0.17
C TYR A 392 0.30 -19.21 -1.54
N GLU A 393 0.72 -20.47 -1.59
CA GLU A 393 1.13 -21.11 -2.83
C GLU A 393 -0.09 -21.77 -3.49
N GLY A 394 -0.55 -21.19 -4.58
CA GLY A 394 -1.67 -21.68 -5.38
C GLY A 394 -1.34 -22.99 -6.10
N ARG A 395 -2.39 -23.68 -6.55
CA ARG A 395 -2.26 -25.01 -7.18
C ARG A 395 -2.52 -25.01 -8.68
N SER A 396 -3.11 -23.95 -9.20
CA SER A 396 -3.53 -23.85 -10.60
C SER A 396 -3.87 -22.40 -10.97
N ASP A 397 -4.12 -22.11 -12.23
CA ASP A 397 -4.58 -20.80 -12.71
C ASP A 397 -5.93 -20.37 -12.10
N SER A 398 -6.76 -21.32 -11.65
CA SER A 398 -8.00 -21.05 -10.92
C SER A 398 -7.81 -20.95 -9.39
N ASP A 399 -6.62 -21.16 -8.91
CA ASP A 399 -6.19 -21.09 -7.52
C ASP A 399 -4.78 -20.49 -7.50
N PRO A 400 -4.61 -19.20 -7.84
CA PRO A 400 -3.32 -18.55 -7.99
C PRO A 400 -2.61 -18.37 -6.66
N SER A 401 -1.31 -18.25 -6.70
CA SER A 401 -0.51 -17.86 -5.55
C SER A 401 -0.82 -16.42 -5.15
N CYS A 402 -0.79 -16.16 -3.87
CA CYS A 402 -1.04 -14.85 -3.27
C CYS A 402 0.10 -14.46 -2.33
N SER A 403 0.45 -13.19 -2.33
CA SER A 403 1.62 -12.66 -1.65
C SER A 403 1.28 -11.43 -0.82
N PRO A 404 1.51 -11.42 0.52
CA PRO A 404 1.26 -10.25 1.36
C PRO A 404 2.43 -9.26 1.30
N GLU A 405 2.54 -8.58 0.17
CA GLU A 405 3.56 -7.58 -0.13
C GLU A 405 3.20 -6.19 0.41
N GLY A 406 4.22 -5.37 0.65
CA GLY A 406 4.04 -4.02 1.15
C GLY A 406 3.60 -3.05 0.06
N ILE A 407 4.43 -2.85 -0.96
CA ILE A 407 4.15 -2.01 -2.13
C ILE A 407 4.48 -2.81 -3.38
N GLU A 408 3.48 -3.02 -4.22
CA GLU A 408 3.61 -3.74 -5.47
C GLU A 408 3.26 -2.86 -6.67
N ALA A 409 4.06 -2.95 -7.73
CA ALA A 409 3.75 -2.40 -9.04
C ALA A 409 3.96 -3.48 -10.10
N LYS A 410 2.97 -3.76 -10.94
CA LYS A 410 3.19 -4.69 -12.07
C LYS A 410 3.95 -4.04 -13.24
N ALA A 411 4.25 -2.73 -13.16
CA ALA A 411 5.19 -2.00 -14.02
C ALA A 411 6.33 -1.41 -13.17
N ASP A 412 6.83 -0.22 -13.51
CA ASP A 412 7.92 0.44 -12.79
C ASP A 412 7.46 0.99 -11.44
N LEU A 413 8.39 1.04 -10.47
CA LEU A 413 8.19 1.67 -9.16
C LEU A 413 9.24 2.76 -8.96
N THR A 414 8.79 3.98 -8.62
CA THR A 414 9.66 5.12 -8.39
C THR A 414 9.40 5.74 -7.03
N ILE A 415 10.44 5.93 -6.22
CA ILE A 415 10.38 6.65 -4.96
C ILE A 415 11.24 7.90 -5.09
N ASN A 416 10.61 9.07 -5.06
CA ASN A 416 11.28 10.36 -5.18
C ASN A 416 11.60 10.97 -3.81
N ALA A 417 10.72 10.80 -2.84
CA ALA A 417 10.84 11.33 -1.48
C ALA A 417 9.88 10.58 -0.52
N GLY A 418 9.80 11.04 0.73
CA GLY A 418 8.90 10.50 1.75
C GLY A 418 9.61 9.64 2.78
N THR A 419 8.90 9.36 3.88
CA THR A 419 9.32 8.40 4.90
C THR A 419 8.46 7.15 4.78
N ILE A 420 9.07 6.01 4.49
CA ILE A 420 8.37 4.77 4.16
C ILE A 420 8.86 3.69 5.11
N THR A 421 7.94 3.11 5.88
CA THR A 421 8.22 2.00 6.79
C THR A 421 7.34 0.81 6.42
N LEU A 422 7.96 -0.28 5.98
CA LEU A 422 7.28 -1.49 5.56
C LEU A 422 7.71 -2.65 6.44
N LYS A 423 6.74 -3.35 7.01
CA LYS A 423 6.94 -4.62 7.73
C LYS A 423 6.00 -5.65 7.12
N THR A 424 6.57 -6.58 6.39
CA THR A 424 5.82 -7.50 5.55
C THR A 424 6.16 -8.94 5.84
N THR A 425 5.31 -9.83 5.43
CA THR A 425 5.58 -11.26 5.48
C THR A 425 6.17 -11.77 4.17
N ASP A 426 5.80 -11.16 3.05
CA ASP A 426 6.42 -11.37 1.75
C ASP A 426 7.22 -10.12 1.34
N ASP A 427 7.47 -9.87 0.07
CA ASP A 427 8.28 -8.74 -0.37
C ASP A 427 7.80 -7.40 0.22
N SER A 428 8.74 -6.59 0.70
CA SER A 428 8.33 -5.27 1.17
C SER A 428 8.08 -4.32 0.02
N ILE A 429 8.90 -4.38 -1.04
CA ILE A 429 8.71 -3.65 -2.28
C ILE A 429 8.93 -4.62 -3.43
N ASN A 430 7.93 -4.78 -4.30
CA ASN A 430 8.01 -5.63 -5.49
C ASN A 430 7.64 -4.83 -6.74
N ALA A 431 8.41 -4.97 -7.80
CA ALA A 431 8.08 -4.40 -9.09
C ALA A 431 8.26 -5.42 -10.23
N GLY A 432 7.21 -5.59 -11.04
CA GLY A 432 7.33 -6.32 -12.30
C GLY A 432 8.21 -5.60 -13.33
N GLY A 433 8.42 -4.30 -13.16
CA GLY A 433 9.35 -3.44 -13.89
C GLY A 433 10.57 -3.07 -13.06
N ASN A 434 11.14 -1.90 -13.36
CA ASN A 434 12.34 -1.39 -12.70
C ASN A 434 11.98 -0.65 -11.42
N ILE A 435 12.90 -0.66 -10.44
CA ILE A 435 12.80 0.15 -9.23
C ILE A 435 13.80 1.28 -9.27
N VAL A 436 13.33 2.52 -9.07
CA VAL A 436 14.18 3.71 -9.00
C VAL A 436 13.92 4.45 -7.68
N ILE A 437 14.95 4.57 -6.85
CA ILE A 437 14.93 5.32 -5.60
C ILE A 437 15.77 6.58 -5.79
N ASN A 438 15.10 7.74 -5.90
CA ASN A 438 15.76 9.03 -6.07
C ASN A 438 16.06 9.73 -4.74
N GLY A 439 15.29 9.40 -3.69
CA GLY A 439 15.38 10.00 -2.37
C GLY A 439 14.44 9.33 -1.38
N GLY A 440 14.20 9.98 -0.25
CA GLY A 440 13.35 9.47 0.81
C GLY A 440 14.11 8.68 1.88
N ALA A 441 13.40 8.33 2.95
CA ALA A 441 13.89 7.46 4.02
C ALA A 441 13.05 6.18 4.02
N ILE A 442 13.64 5.06 3.67
CA ILE A 442 12.95 3.81 3.37
C ILE A 442 13.46 2.71 4.30
N TYR A 443 12.56 2.16 5.09
CA TYR A 443 12.75 0.94 5.84
C TYR A 443 11.86 -0.15 5.26
N ALA A 444 12.45 -1.13 4.62
CA ALA A 444 11.80 -2.26 4.00
C ALA A 444 12.25 -3.54 4.73
N CYS A 445 11.33 -4.21 5.43
CA CYS A 445 11.64 -5.40 6.22
C CYS A 445 10.66 -6.52 5.88
N SER A 446 11.15 -7.54 5.18
CA SER A 446 10.43 -8.78 4.92
C SER A 446 10.83 -9.87 5.91
N SER A 447 9.87 -10.65 6.37
CA SER A 447 10.12 -11.75 7.29
C SER A 447 10.41 -13.08 6.60
N ILE A 448 9.92 -13.28 5.39
CA ILE A 448 10.00 -14.56 4.67
C ILE A 448 10.72 -14.43 3.33
N ASN A 449 10.56 -13.30 2.63
CA ASN A 449 11.03 -13.11 1.26
C ASN A 449 12.02 -11.92 1.15
N ASP A 450 12.09 -11.28 0.00
CA ASP A 450 12.98 -10.17 -0.29
C ASP A 450 12.50 -8.84 0.32
N ALA A 451 13.43 -7.98 0.71
CA ALA A 451 13.01 -6.65 1.13
C ALA A 451 12.66 -5.77 -0.08
N ILE A 452 13.43 -5.84 -1.14
CA ILE A 452 13.19 -5.08 -2.39
C ILE A 452 13.51 -5.98 -3.58
N ASP A 453 12.47 -6.31 -4.37
CA ASP A 453 12.55 -7.18 -5.55
C ASP A 453 12.16 -6.44 -6.84
N SER A 454 12.99 -6.53 -7.87
CA SER A 454 12.76 -5.95 -9.19
C SER A 454 12.92 -6.99 -10.29
N ASN A 455 11.87 -7.24 -11.03
CA ASN A 455 11.85 -8.13 -12.18
C ASN A 455 12.10 -7.40 -13.52
N GLY A 456 12.43 -6.11 -13.46
CA GLY A 456 12.71 -5.27 -14.63
C GLY A 456 14.11 -5.44 -15.19
N LYS A 457 14.25 -5.30 -16.50
CA LYS A 457 15.55 -5.44 -17.20
C LYS A 457 16.66 -4.47 -16.76
N ASN A 458 16.28 -3.32 -16.16
CA ASN A 458 17.25 -2.35 -15.62
C ASN A 458 17.39 -2.50 -14.10
N GLY A 459 16.67 -3.43 -13.47
CA GLY A 459 16.78 -3.79 -12.08
C GLY A 459 16.49 -2.66 -11.10
N ILE A 460 17.37 -2.53 -10.10
CA ILE A 460 17.24 -1.55 -9.03
C ILE A 460 18.28 -0.44 -9.19
N THR A 461 17.84 0.82 -9.16
CA THR A 461 18.71 1.99 -9.17
C THR A 461 18.45 2.87 -7.95
N ILE A 462 19.47 3.11 -7.12
CA ILE A 462 19.42 4.00 -5.96
C ILE A 462 20.28 5.23 -6.28
N ASN A 463 19.63 6.39 -6.43
CA ASN A 463 20.27 7.67 -6.73
C ASN A 463 20.54 8.51 -5.49
N GLY A 464 19.81 8.24 -4.38
CA GLY A 464 19.92 9.00 -3.14
C GLY A 464 19.00 8.45 -2.05
N GLY A 465 18.87 9.20 -0.96
CA GLY A 465 18.04 8.84 0.17
C GLY A 465 18.74 7.98 1.23
N VAL A 466 17.95 7.45 2.15
CA VAL A 466 18.38 6.50 3.17
C VAL A 466 17.56 5.23 3.00
N VAL A 467 18.22 4.12 2.71
CA VAL A 467 17.57 2.83 2.46
C VAL A 467 18.10 1.80 3.44
N VAL A 468 17.21 1.27 4.28
CA VAL A 468 17.47 0.12 5.15
C VAL A 468 16.56 -1.01 4.70
N ALA A 469 17.12 -1.99 4.03
CA ALA A 469 16.44 -3.15 3.49
C ALA A 469 16.83 -4.41 4.26
N ILE A 470 15.85 -5.11 4.85
CA ILE A 470 16.07 -6.33 5.62
C ILE A 470 15.23 -7.43 5.00
N GLY A 471 15.87 -8.32 4.26
CA GLY A 471 15.26 -9.53 3.73
C GLY A 471 15.33 -10.71 4.70
N SER A 472 14.74 -11.81 4.32
CA SER A 472 14.83 -13.05 5.11
C SER A 472 16.23 -13.65 5.04
N SER A 473 16.43 -14.80 5.63
CA SER A 473 17.66 -15.57 5.54
C SER A 473 17.52 -16.71 4.53
N GLY A 474 18.59 -17.14 3.92
CA GLY A 474 18.61 -18.26 2.99
C GLY A 474 18.70 -17.84 1.53
N ALA A 475 17.73 -18.19 0.69
CA ALA A 475 17.74 -17.87 -0.74
C ALA A 475 17.31 -16.43 -1.03
N GLU A 476 16.48 -15.89 -0.17
CA GLU A 476 15.91 -14.54 -0.28
C GLU A 476 16.85 -13.49 0.33
N CYS A 477 16.77 -12.24 -0.08
CA CYS A 477 17.78 -11.24 0.27
C CYS A 477 17.20 -9.81 0.50
N ALA A 478 18.11 -8.87 0.74
CA ALA A 478 17.73 -7.48 0.91
C ALA A 478 17.37 -6.80 -0.41
N PHE A 479 18.06 -7.17 -1.48
CA PHE A 479 17.84 -6.66 -2.83
C PHE A 479 17.92 -7.82 -3.81
N ASP A 480 16.82 -8.14 -4.46
CA ASP A 480 16.80 -9.05 -5.60
C ASP A 480 16.51 -8.28 -6.90
N CYS A 481 17.23 -8.58 -7.91
CA CYS A 481 17.04 -8.07 -9.26
C CYS A 481 17.40 -9.14 -10.31
N ASP A 482 17.34 -10.41 -9.94
CA ASP A 482 17.71 -11.54 -10.78
C ASP A 482 19.10 -11.35 -11.43
N ASN A 483 19.14 -11.20 -12.77
CA ASN A 483 20.35 -10.93 -13.53
C ASN A 483 20.42 -9.46 -14.03
N ALA A 484 19.49 -8.61 -13.60
CA ALA A 484 19.48 -7.21 -13.98
C ALA A 484 20.48 -6.37 -13.15
N PRO A 485 20.83 -5.16 -13.58
CA PRO A 485 21.74 -4.30 -12.84
C PRO A 485 21.23 -3.89 -11.47
N PHE A 486 22.10 -3.92 -10.47
CA PHE A 486 21.92 -3.24 -9.19
C PHE A 486 22.85 -2.04 -9.15
N THR A 487 22.31 -0.82 -9.17
CA THR A 487 23.08 0.41 -9.36
C THR A 487 22.92 1.34 -8.16
N ILE A 488 24.02 1.71 -7.52
CA ILE A 488 24.05 2.69 -6.42
C ILE A 488 24.86 3.91 -6.85
N ASN A 489 24.17 5.04 -7.05
CA ASN A 489 24.76 6.30 -7.45
C ASN A 489 24.96 7.26 -6.27
N GLY A 490 24.21 7.06 -5.17
CA GLY A 490 24.26 7.92 -3.98
C GLY A 490 23.40 7.37 -2.84
N GLY A 491 23.37 8.09 -1.73
CA GLY A 491 22.56 7.76 -0.56
C GLY A 491 23.28 6.92 0.49
N TYR A 492 22.58 6.70 1.61
CA TYR A 492 22.98 5.75 2.64
C TYR A 492 22.19 4.46 2.42
N VAL A 493 22.86 3.39 2.05
CA VAL A 493 22.24 2.13 1.67
C VAL A 493 22.75 1.02 2.59
N LEU A 494 21.83 0.32 3.19
CA LEU A 494 22.08 -0.89 3.98
C LEU A 494 21.12 -1.98 3.55
N GLY A 495 21.66 -3.13 3.19
CA GLY A 495 20.91 -4.36 2.95
C GLY A 495 21.39 -5.47 3.87
N LEU A 496 20.47 -6.12 4.56
CA LEU A 496 20.71 -7.30 5.40
C LEU A 496 19.82 -8.45 4.94
N GLY A 497 20.35 -9.63 4.82
CA GLY A 497 19.58 -10.82 4.47
C GLY A 497 20.25 -11.64 3.39
N GLY A 498 19.66 -12.79 3.10
CA GLY A 498 20.19 -13.72 2.15
C GLY A 498 21.37 -14.53 2.65
N SER A 499 21.92 -15.32 1.76
CA SER A 499 23.16 -16.05 1.93
C SER A 499 24.27 -15.44 1.08
N ASN A 500 25.48 -15.93 1.25
CA ASN A 500 26.64 -15.50 0.46
C ASN A 500 26.45 -15.61 -1.07
N TYR A 501 25.41 -16.30 -1.53
CA TYR A 501 25.15 -16.54 -2.96
C TYR A 501 24.10 -15.61 -3.58
N THR A 502 23.36 -14.85 -2.76
CA THR A 502 22.21 -14.06 -3.22
C THR A 502 22.47 -12.56 -3.34
N ALA A 503 23.67 -12.10 -2.97
CA ALA A 503 24.01 -10.67 -3.10
C ALA A 503 24.13 -10.27 -4.58
N PRO A 504 23.37 -9.26 -5.04
CA PRO A 504 23.58 -8.70 -6.37
C PRO A 504 24.93 -8.01 -6.46
N SER A 505 25.51 -8.01 -7.65
CA SER A 505 26.74 -7.27 -7.91
C SER A 505 26.42 -5.79 -8.12
N ALA A 506 26.67 -4.96 -7.11
CA ALA A 506 26.40 -3.54 -7.20
C ALA A 506 27.35 -2.84 -8.19
N SER A 507 26.79 -1.93 -8.95
CA SER A 507 27.47 -1.01 -9.85
C SER A 507 27.09 0.44 -9.51
N GLY A 508 27.57 1.41 -10.28
CA GLY A 508 27.22 2.81 -10.11
C GLY A 508 28.38 3.69 -9.66
N LYS A 509 28.04 4.87 -9.15
CA LYS A 509 29.04 5.91 -8.83
C LYS A 509 29.55 5.83 -7.39
N GLN A 510 28.84 5.15 -6.50
CA GLN A 510 29.16 5.08 -5.07
C GLN A 510 29.75 3.72 -4.71
N THR A 511 30.83 3.75 -3.92
CA THR A 511 31.49 2.53 -3.43
C THR A 511 30.56 1.71 -2.54
N THR A 512 30.52 0.41 -2.78
CA THR A 512 29.73 -0.57 -2.03
C THR A 512 30.63 -1.61 -1.40
N LEU A 513 30.42 -1.92 -0.13
CA LEU A 513 31.04 -3.05 0.57
C LEU A 513 30.01 -4.16 0.75
N VAL A 514 30.45 -5.39 0.55
CA VAL A 514 29.64 -6.59 0.79
C VAL A 514 30.37 -7.45 1.83
N LEU A 515 29.76 -7.55 3.02
CA LEU A 515 30.30 -8.29 4.14
C LEU A 515 29.57 -9.63 4.26
N GLY A 516 30.29 -10.72 4.32
CA GLY A 516 29.74 -12.06 4.45
C GLY A 516 30.15 -12.75 5.75
N GLY A 517 29.41 -13.80 6.11
CA GLY A 517 29.71 -14.65 7.26
C GLY A 517 29.58 -13.92 8.59
N SER A 518 30.47 -14.23 9.53
CA SER A 518 30.49 -13.64 10.88
C SER A 518 31.21 -12.26 10.91
N SER A 519 31.50 -11.67 9.77
CA SER A 519 32.35 -10.48 9.66
C SER A 519 31.73 -9.23 10.28
N PHE A 520 30.41 -9.19 10.46
CA PHE A 520 29.71 -8.00 10.94
C PHE A 520 29.12 -8.14 12.37
N GLY A 521 29.40 -9.22 13.08
CA GLY A 521 29.11 -9.32 14.51
C GLY A 521 27.80 -10.03 14.85
N SER A 522 27.44 -10.00 16.13
CA SER A 522 26.25 -10.62 16.69
C SER A 522 25.07 -9.63 16.77
N ALA A 523 23.86 -10.16 16.93
CA ALA A 523 22.65 -9.38 17.19
C ALA A 523 22.86 -8.33 18.30
N ASP A 524 22.17 -7.21 18.19
CA ASP A 524 22.21 -6.06 19.11
C ASP A 524 23.58 -5.42 19.31
N SER A 525 24.57 -5.78 18.50
CA SER A 525 25.89 -5.17 18.54
C SER A 525 26.01 -4.06 17.51
N SER A 526 26.78 -3.01 17.82
CA SER A 526 27.08 -1.96 16.88
C SER A 526 28.28 -2.32 16.01
N LEU A 527 28.10 -2.17 14.70
CA LEU A 527 29.15 -2.29 13.70
C LEU A 527 29.59 -0.89 13.27
N ALA A 528 30.89 -0.71 13.14
CA ALA A 528 31.47 0.49 12.57
C ALA A 528 32.48 0.15 11.47
N ILE A 529 32.36 0.80 10.33
CA ILE A 529 33.43 0.86 9.33
C ILE A 529 34.27 2.08 9.65
N THR A 530 35.59 1.88 9.81
CA THR A 530 36.52 2.96 10.15
C THR A 530 37.61 3.10 9.12
N ASP A 531 38.06 4.35 8.88
CA ASP A 531 39.24 4.64 8.06
C ASP A 531 40.56 4.32 8.81
N SER A 532 41.67 4.53 8.16
CA SER A 532 43.02 4.28 8.72
C SER A 532 43.35 5.12 9.97
N ASN A 533 42.57 6.21 10.21
CA ASN A 533 42.70 7.04 11.42
C ASN A 533 41.73 6.61 12.54
N GLY A 534 40.99 5.55 12.32
CA GLY A 534 39.96 5.07 13.26
C GLY A 534 38.68 5.89 13.28
N LYS A 535 38.50 6.83 12.33
CA LYS A 535 37.27 7.61 12.20
C LYS A 535 36.17 6.75 11.56
N ALA A 536 34.99 6.73 12.16
CA ALA A 536 33.84 6.04 11.59
C ALA A 536 33.35 6.71 10.31
N VAL A 537 33.10 5.91 9.29
CA VAL A 537 32.55 6.32 7.98
C VAL A 537 31.19 5.66 7.71
N PHE A 538 30.85 4.62 8.47
CA PHE A 538 29.57 3.96 8.49
C PHE A 538 29.35 3.33 9.87
N VAL A 539 28.18 3.50 10.45
CA VAL A 539 27.82 2.91 11.75
C VAL A 539 26.37 2.40 11.69
N TYR A 540 26.20 1.18 12.17
CA TYR A 540 24.89 0.54 12.23
C TYR A 540 24.77 -0.33 13.50
N THR A 541 23.62 -0.34 14.14
CA THR A 541 23.33 -1.28 15.22
C THR A 541 22.48 -2.41 14.65
N LEU A 542 23.02 -3.64 14.72
CA LEU A 542 22.41 -4.84 14.16
C LEU A 542 21.07 -5.15 14.84
N PRO A 543 20.06 -5.61 14.09
CA PRO A 543 18.81 -6.07 14.68
C PRO A 543 19.00 -7.38 15.47
N ASN A 544 18.04 -7.69 16.32
CA ASN A 544 18.01 -8.95 17.07
C ASN A 544 17.65 -10.14 16.16
N ALA A 545 18.38 -10.32 15.09
CA ALA A 545 18.22 -11.45 14.19
C ALA A 545 19.53 -11.75 13.47
N SER A 546 19.89 -13.02 13.34
CA SER A 546 21.05 -13.44 12.57
C SER A 546 20.83 -13.24 11.07
N ARG A 547 21.81 -12.68 10.40
CA ARG A 547 21.87 -12.53 8.93
C ARG A 547 23.26 -12.94 8.47
N GLU A 548 23.34 -13.47 7.25
CA GLU A 548 24.60 -14.00 6.71
C GLU A 548 25.31 -13.00 5.79
N LEU A 549 24.56 -12.01 5.30
CA LEU A 549 25.06 -11.05 4.31
C LEU A 549 24.66 -9.63 4.67
N MET A 550 25.61 -8.71 4.49
CA MET A 550 25.40 -7.27 4.59
C MET A 550 25.95 -6.56 3.34
N ILE A 551 25.10 -5.79 2.68
CA ILE A 551 25.46 -4.85 1.63
C ILE A 551 25.38 -3.45 2.21
N LEU A 552 26.44 -2.66 2.08
CA LEU A 552 26.43 -1.28 2.55
C LEU A 552 27.11 -0.33 1.58
N SER A 553 26.54 0.87 1.45
CA SER A 553 27.09 1.95 0.66
C SER A 553 26.77 3.29 1.31
N SER A 554 27.71 4.22 1.26
CA SER A 554 27.59 5.53 1.92
C SER A 554 28.44 6.57 1.18
N PRO A 555 28.02 7.85 1.15
CA PRO A 555 28.84 8.92 0.59
C PRO A 555 30.14 9.14 1.35
N ASN A 556 30.27 8.58 2.54
CA ASN A 556 31.51 8.64 3.33
C ASN A 556 32.54 7.56 2.92
N LEU A 557 32.11 6.53 2.18
CA LEU A 557 33.03 5.53 1.60
C LEU A 557 33.66 6.10 0.33
N LYS A 558 34.98 6.02 0.25
CA LYS A 558 35.77 6.55 -0.88
C LYS A 558 36.46 5.40 -1.60
N THR A 559 36.76 5.60 -2.87
CA THR A 559 37.64 4.73 -3.65
C THR A 559 39.08 4.86 -3.19
N ASP A 560 39.93 3.90 -3.54
CA ASP A 560 41.37 3.85 -3.23
C ASP A 560 41.69 4.11 -1.75
N THR A 561 40.83 3.64 -0.87
CA THR A 561 40.93 3.86 0.58
C THR A 561 40.86 2.52 1.32
N SER A 562 41.61 2.40 2.39
CA SER A 562 41.65 1.21 3.25
C SER A 562 40.72 1.41 4.46
N TYR A 563 39.93 0.42 4.76
CA TYR A 563 38.96 0.41 5.86
C TYR A 563 39.13 -0.83 6.76
N SER A 564 38.63 -0.70 7.98
CA SER A 564 38.49 -1.81 8.92
C SER A 564 37.03 -1.93 9.39
N VAL A 565 36.57 -3.15 9.63
CA VAL A 565 35.28 -3.45 10.26
C VAL A 565 35.51 -3.71 11.74
N LYS A 566 34.81 -2.95 12.58
CA LYS A 566 34.80 -3.15 14.05
C LYS A 566 33.43 -3.55 14.52
N THR A 567 33.33 -4.59 15.31
CA THR A 567 32.10 -5.11 15.89
C THR A 567 32.09 -4.96 17.41
N GLY A 568 30.90 -4.86 18.02
CA GLY A 568 30.76 -4.63 19.46
C GLY A 568 31.26 -3.26 19.90
N THR A 569 31.19 -2.26 19.01
CA THR A 569 31.60 -0.89 19.33
C THR A 569 30.59 -0.22 20.26
N THR A 570 31.09 0.64 21.14
CA THR A 570 30.24 1.56 21.91
C THR A 570 30.06 2.84 21.12
N VAL A 571 28.82 3.16 20.82
CA VAL A 571 28.43 4.36 20.06
C VAL A 571 28.10 5.48 21.03
N LYS A 572 28.77 6.64 20.87
CA LYS A 572 28.41 7.87 21.56
C LYS A 572 27.49 8.67 20.63
N THR A 573 26.20 8.52 20.85
CA THR A 573 25.17 9.06 19.93
C THR A 573 25.17 10.59 19.87
N GLY A 574 25.36 11.30 20.99
CA GLY A 574 25.34 12.76 21.00
C GLY A 574 24.14 13.32 20.22
N SER A 575 24.42 14.15 19.23
CA SER A 575 23.44 14.70 18.28
C SER A 575 23.41 13.96 16.92
N ALA A 576 23.92 12.73 16.85
CA ALA A 576 24.01 12.00 15.59
C ALA A 576 22.60 11.55 15.12
N SER A 577 22.24 11.92 13.90
CA SER A 577 20.99 11.52 13.25
C SER A 577 21.08 10.06 12.82
N ARG A 578 19.98 9.32 13.00
CA ARG A 578 19.87 7.92 12.59
C ARG A 578 18.48 7.62 12.02
N PHE A 579 18.41 6.63 11.17
CA PHE A 579 17.17 6.06 10.64
C PHE A 579 17.22 4.54 10.81
N HIS A 580 16.29 3.95 11.53
CA HIS A 580 16.26 2.52 11.84
C HIS A 580 17.66 1.95 12.15
N ASN A 581 18.31 2.54 13.16
CA ASN A 581 19.65 2.16 13.62
C ASN A 581 20.83 2.43 12.67
N LEU A 582 20.59 2.91 11.45
CA LEU A 582 21.62 3.39 10.53
C LEU A 582 21.95 4.86 10.82
N TYR A 583 23.19 5.14 11.16
CA TYR A 583 23.63 6.51 11.42
C TYR A 583 23.93 7.24 10.13
N ILE A 584 23.29 8.38 9.94
CA ILE A 584 23.45 9.28 8.79
C ILE A 584 24.54 10.31 9.12
N THR A 585 24.47 10.90 10.31
CA THR A 585 25.57 11.71 10.86
C THR A 585 26.44 10.78 11.70
N MET A 586 27.73 10.68 11.34
CA MET A 586 28.62 9.71 11.97
C MET A 586 28.87 10.02 13.45
N PRO A 587 28.49 9.13 14.36
CA PRO A 587 28.79 9.26 15.78
C PRO A 587 30.26 8.94 16.07
N SER A 588 30.73 9.34 17.23
CA SER A 588 32.00 8.82 17.74
C SER A 588 31.81 7.38 18.21
N VAL A 589 32.74 6.50 17.83
CA VAL A 589 32.76 5.11 18.26
C VAL A 589 34.00 4.81 19.10
N SER A 590 33.89 3.90 20.05
CA SER A 590 35.00 3.46 20.90
C SER A 590 34.88 1.97 21.22
N GLY A 591 36.00 1.35 21.54
CA GLY A 591 36.04 -0.10 21.84
C GLY A 591 35.74 -0.96 20.62
N GLY A 592 35.21 -2.12 20.88
CA GLY A 592 34.94 -3.14 19.87
C GLY A 592 36.16 -3.94 19.46
N SER A 593 35.94 -5.01 18.74
CA SER A 593 36.97 -5.88 18.15
C SER A 593 37.02 -5.68 16.65
N GLU A 594 38.21 -5.58 16.09
CA GLU A 594 38.38 -5.59 14.65
C GLU A 594 38.11 -6.98 14.10
N SER A 595 37.10 -7.12 13.26
CA SER A 595 36.74 -8.39 12.63
C SER A 595 37.36 -8.54 11.25
N LEU A 596 37.56 -7.42 10.55
CA LEU A 596 38.24 -7.37 9.25
C LEU A 596 39.11 -6.11 9.17
N SER A 597 40.31 -6.24 8.58
CA SER A 597 41.22 -5.13 8.34
C SER A 597 41.70 -5.09 6.90
N GLY A 598 42.19 -3.92 6.48
CA GLY A 598 42.78 -3.76 5.18
C GLY A 598 41.85 -3.96 3.99
N ILE A 599 40.53 -3.74 4.18
CA ILE A 599 39.60 -3.74 3.07
C ILE A 599 39.92 -2.56 2.16
N SER A 600 40.41 -2.85 0.98
CA SER A 600 40.86 -1.82 0.02
C SER A 600 39.81 -1.62 -1.05
N THR A 601 39.25 -0.41 -1.14
CA THR A 601 38.33 -0.01 -2.21
C THR A 601 39.14 0.47 -3.41
N THR A 602 39.02 -0.15 -4.57
CA THR A 602 39.79 0.17 -5.77
C THR A 602 39.02 0.91 -6.84
N SER A 603 37.70 0.90 -6.74
CA SER A 603 36.78 1.55 -7.69
C SER A 603 35.41 1.75 -7.05
N SER A 604 34.50 2.37 -7.77
CA SER A 604 33.06 2.46 -7.37
C SER A 604 32.32 1.12 -7.40
N ASN A 605 33.01 0.01 -7.62
CA ASN A 605 32.40 -1.31 -7.68
C ASN A 605 32.32 -1.95 -6.30
N SER A 606 31.55 -3.02 -6.21
CA SER A 606 31.42 -3.82 -5.00
C SER A 606 32.77 -4.43 -4.59
N VAL A 607 33.10 -4.29 -3.31
CA VAL A 607 34.23 -4.95 -2.68
C VAL A 607 33.71 -6.07 -1.80
N TYR A 608 34.08 -7.28 -2.11
CA TYR A 608 33.67 -8.48 -1.39
C TYR A 608 34.72 -8.89 -0.38
N THR A 609 34.29 -9.20 0.84
CA THR A 609 35.18 -9.64 1.91
C THR A 609 35.38 -11.16 1.96
N ASP A 610 34.55 -11.89 1.24
CA ASP A 610 34.66 -13.35 1.09
C ASP A 610 34.58 -13.70 -0.41
N SER A 611 35.39 -14.64 -0.86
CA SER A 611 35.44 -15.09 -2.25
C SER A 611 34.15 -15.75 -2.73
N ASN A 612 33.29 -16.18 -1.81
CA ASN A 612 32.00 -16.81 -2.10
C ASN A 612 30.85 -15.80 -2.15
N VAL A 613 31.05 -14.60 -1.64
CA VAL A 613 30.01 -13.56 -1.62
C VAL A 613 29.83 -12.97 -3.02
N GLY A 614 28.62 -12.85 -3.49
CA GLY A 614 28.26 -12.14 -4.73
C GLY A 614 28.67 -12.83 -6.04
N ARG A 615 29.16 -14.06 -6.00
CA ARG A 615 29.51 -14.80 -7.22
C ARG A 615 28.41 -15.68 -7.79
N GLY A 616 27.28 -15.73 -7.12
CA GLY A 616 26.15 -16.55 -7.51
C GLY A 616 25.00 -15.73 -8.11
N GLY A 617 25.19 -15.18 -9.29
CA GLY A 617 24.02 -15.16 -10.16
C GLY A 617 23.53 -16.60 -10.24
N PHE A 618 22.24 -16.87 -10.12
CA PHE A 618 21.63 -18.19 -10.27
C PHE A 618 22.02 -18.77 -11.64
N GLY A 619 23.26 -19.23 -11.74
CA GLY A 619 23.81 -19.95 -12.88
C GLY A 619 23.19 -21.32 -12.92
N GLY A 620 22.20 -21.51 -13.75
CA GLY A 620 21.87 -22.83 -14.26
C GLY A 620 20.66 -23.53 -13.69
N ARG A 621 19.49 -22.92 -13.77
CA ARG A 621 18.30 -23.71 -14.15
C ARG A 621 17.77 -23.14 -15.45
N GLY A 622 17.92 -23.96 -16.50
CA GLY A 622 17.76 -23.63 -17.88
C GLY A 622 16.58 -22.74 -18.20
N ALA A 623 16.84 -21.84 -19.12
CA ALA A 623 15.84 -21.02 -19.79
C ALA A 623 14.58 -21.85 -20.06
N ARG A 624 13.53 -21.63 -19.26
CA ARG A 624 12.18 -21.95 -19.67
C ARG A 624 11.67 -20.77 -20.46
N ALA A 625 11.30 -21.08 -21.67
CA ALA A 625 10.79 -20.18 -22.67
C ALA A 625 9.82 -19.15 -22.09
N ALA A 626 9.97 -17.92 -22.56
CA ALA A 626 9.06 -16.82 -22.37
C ALA A 626 7.60 -17.27 -22.61
N GLY A 627 6.81 -17.18 -21.57
CA GLY A 627 5.37 -17.50 -21.64
C GLY A 627 4.81 -17.79 -20.27
N GLY A 628 4.49 -16.75 -19.53
CA GLY A 628 3.76 -16.88 -18.28
C GLY A 628 4.26 -15.86 -17.25
N PHE A 629 3.46 -14.86 -16.99
CA PHE A 629 3.55 -14.01 -15.82
C PHE A 629 3.35 -14.90 -14.59
N GLY A 630 4.43 -15.37 -13.99
CA GLY A 630 4.40 -16.14 -12.77
C GLY A 630 5.01 -15.30 -11.66
N GLY A 631 4.20 -14.95 -10.68
CA GLY A 631 4.66 -14.47 -9.41
C GLY A 631 5.67 -15.43 -8.78
N GLY A 632 6.42 -14.90 -7.84
CA GLY A 632 7.47 -15.42 -7.01
C GLY A 632 7.78 -16.91 -7.07
N ARG A 633 9.02 -17.23 -7.24
CA ARG A 633 9.54 -18.60 -7.12
C ARG A 633 9.33 -19.10 -5.71
N GLY A 634 8.27 -19.88 -5.50
CA GLY A 634 8.15 -20.72 -4.31
C GLY A 634 9.33 -21.67 -4.23
N GLY A 635 10.23 -21.45 -3.27
CA GLY A 635 11.24 -22.43 -2.91
C GLY A 635 10.55 -23.75 -2.56
N ASN A 636 11.09 -24.87 -3.03
CA ASN A 636 10.61 -26.22 -2.78
C ASN A 636 10.58 -26.53 -1.27
N PHE A 637 9.48 -26.23 -0.60
CA PHE A 637 9.23 -26.60 0.81
C PHE A 637 8.88 -28.09 1.00
N ARG A 638 9.31 -28.97 0.11
CA ARG A 638 9.22 -30.41 0.36
C ARG A 638 10.37 -30.83 1.27
N ASN A 639 10.06 -31.12 2.54
CA ASN A 639 10.88 -31.68 3.60
C ASN A 639 11.62 -30.68 4.52
N ARG A 640 10.92 -29.73 5.12
CA ARG A 640 11.33 -29.24 6.44
C ARG A 640 10.39 -29.82 7.49
N GLN A 641 10.92 -30.64 8.40
CA GLN A 641 10.26 -30.95 9.66
C GLN A 641 10.02 -29.62 10.39
N LEU A 642 8.76 -29.35 10.69
CA LEU A 642 8.39 -28.23 11.56
C LEU A 642 9.04 -28.42 12.91
N PRO A 643 9.47 -27.37 13.61
CA PRO A 643 9.90 -27.46 15.01
C PRO A 643 8.77 -28.03 15.86
N GLU A 644 9.10 -28.91 16.80
CA GLU A 644 8.16 -29.64 17.68
C GLU A 644 7.34 -28.73 18.63
N ASP A 645 7.54 -27.43 18.64
CA ASP A 645 6.96 -26.49 19.62
C ASP A 645 5.89 -25.55 19.02
N MET A 646 5.26 -25.88 17.89
CA MET A 646 4.12 -25.11 17.42
C MET A 646 2.82 -25.59 18.09
N PRO A 647 1.98 -24.69 18.64
CA PRO A 647 0.67 -25.06 19.12
C PRO A 647 -0.20 -25.60 17.97
N GLU A 648 -0.91 -26.69 18.23
CA GLU A 648 -1.84 -27.28 17.27
C GLU A 648 -2.92 -26.25 16.87
N PRO A 649 -3.33 -26.24 15.57
CA PRO A 649 -4.44 -25.42 15.14
C PRO A 649 -5.72 -25.81 15.87
N PRO A 650 -6.64 -24.86 16.16
CA PRO A 650 -7.86 -25.16 16.87
C PRO A 650 -8.67 -26.24 16.14
N GLU A 651 -9.18 -27.22 16.90
CA GLU A 651 -10.02 -28.30 16.39
C GLU A 651 -11.22 -27.74 15.62
N GLY A 652 -11.34 -28.09 14.35
CA GLY A 652 -12.42 -27.69 13.45
C GLY A 652 -11.99 -27.27 12.06
N PHE A 653 -10.70 -27.11 11.79
CA PHE A 653 -10.20 -26.75 10.47
C PHE A 653 -10.03 -28.00 9.59
N ASN A 654 -11.16 -28.59 9.16
CA ASN A 654 -11.15 -29.53 8.04
C ASN A 654 -11.17 -28.71 6.74
N GLY A 655 -10.04 -28.66 6.05
CA GLY A 655 -9.84 -27.96 4.78
C GLY A 655 -10.70 -28.48 3.61
N LYS A 656 -12.02 -28.38 3.77
CA LYS A 656 -12.98 -28.52 2.67
C LYS A 656 -13.63 -27.18 2.45
N ARG A 657 -13.32 -26.56 1.33
CA ARG A 657 -14.04 -25.40 0.80
C ARG A 657 -15.53 -25.72 0.68
N PRO A 658 -16.42 -24.75 0.97
CA PRO A 658 -17.80 -24.83 0.51
C PRO A 658 -17.79 -24.90 -1.02
N ASN A 659 -18.52 -25.85 -1.60
CA ASN A 659 -18.72 -25.96 -3.03
C ASN A 659 -19.20 -24.61 -3.59
N LYS A 660 -18.53 -24.09 -4.61
CA LYS A 660 -19.04 -23.02 -5.45
C LYS A 660 -20.40 -23.48 -5.96
N LEU A 661 -21.46 -22.82 -5.51
CA LEU A 661 -22.74 -22.83 -6.21
C LEU A 661 -22.54 -22.09 -7.53
N ARG A 662 -22.91 -22.76 -8.61
CA ARG A 662 -22.91 -22.26 -10.00
C ARG A 662 -23.77 -21.03 -10.15
#